data_4a83a05dfa731a7d9796bd8974753fdb
#
_entry.id   4a83a05dfa731a7d9796bd8974753fdb
#
_cell.length_a   1.000
_cell.length_b   1.000
_cell.length_c   1.000
_cell.angle_alpha   90.00
_cell.angle_beta   90.00
_cell.angle_gamma   90.00
#
_symmetry.space_group_name_H-M   'P 1'
#
loop_
_entity.id
_entity.type
_entity.pdbx_description
1 polymer ?
#
loop_
_entity_poly.entity_id
_entity_poly.type
_entity_poly.pdbx_seq_one_letter_code
_entity_poly.pdbx_strand_id
1 'polypeptide(L)'
;MNLATSLDQIKGVGPKTAAELRRAGLETVSDILLFLPRKHEDFTNVTPIAELQPGKVTIRARCQQISTRPVRRGLRLTTAVLADDTSKLNAVWFNQPYRVQQLGSSDEWFYFSGEFEYNYGRYQLTNPTAELAKELPVQADRLLPVYHVVRGLKSQTVRKILEQLRPLMSVLPETLPPSVVKNEKLLDRAAAISAMHFPRDEREVEQARQRLAFEELFELVLASQLNKIDNQKLAGFAIPFEKSVVQDFVKKLPFALTSAQRRAAWDILQDFENARPMNRLLQGDVGSGKTVVAGLAARQAASAGYQTAFMAPTEILARQHAQTLAKLLEPFGMTVGLLIGSVKGKARQTLYQQIASGAVDVVVGTHALIQNKVEFHRLGFVIIDEQHRFGVEQRQRLLMKVKDEKVGSGALDTLSEPMTIAAGSSRETGRAAPGSRAIHGGEESVSSALLDTKKISVAAMPHLLAMTATPIPRSLALTVYGELDVSVLDELPRGRRPILTTIISPPSREAAYTAIDQQIAQGRQVYVVCSLIADSDSSDRKSVEAEYKRLKNSIFGHRRIAMLHGKMRADEKDQIMQDFKDQQYDILVSTTVIEVGVDVPNATIMMIEDADQFGLAQLHQLRGRVGRSQYQSFCYLMMSTNNKPSQRLREIEQSNDGFHLAEVDMSLRGPGEIYGRMQHGALNLQIATLADTQLIARAQKAAKRFIDSGESLSKYPALEARVRHNQRVTTLN
;
A
#
# COMPACT_ATOMS: atom_id res chain seq x y z
N MET A 1 19.16 36.20 -2.48
CA MET A 1 18.21 35.14 -2.07
C MET A 1 18.53 33.90 -2.90
N ASN A 2 18.65 32.74 -2.28
CA ASN A 2 18.96 31.48 -2.95
C ASN A 2 17.93 30.39 -2.49
N LEU A 3 18.02 29.20 -3.03
CA LEU A 3 17.09 28.10 -2.73
C LEU A 3 17.07 27.63 -1.26
N ALA A 4 18.20 27.82 -0.53
CA ALA A 4 18.33 27.46 0.88
C ALA A 4 17.94 28.63 1.83
N THR A 5 17.54 29.79 1.31
CA THR A 5 17.10 30.93 2.12
C THR A 5 15.85 30.54 2.91
N SER A 6 15.82 30.83 4.22
CA SER A 6 14.65 30.59 5.07
C SER A 6 13.46 31.46 4.68
N LEU A 7 12.24 30.92 4.73
CA LEU A 7 11.01 31.61 4.33
C LEU A 7 10.65 32.81 5.22
N ASP A 8 11.16 32.89 6.44
CA ASP A 8 10.96 34.03 7.34
C ASP A 8 11.73 35.30 6.90
N GLN A 9 12.72 35.16 6.01
CA GLN A 9 13.48 36.27 5.42
C GLN A 9 12.79 36.90 4.20
N ILE A 10 11.65 36.32 3.75
CA ILE A 10 10.94 36.82 2.57
C ILE A 10 10.04 37.98 2.98
N LYS A 11 10.08 39.05 2.19
CA LYS A 11 9.24 40.24 2.42
C LYS A 11 7.75 39.85 2.47
N GLY A 12 7.07 40.27 3.54
CA GLY A 12 5.63 39.93 3.76
C GLY A 12 5.36 38.60 4.46
N VAL A 13 6.37 37.84 4.81
CA VAL A 13 6.25 36.66 5.67
C VAL A 13 6.52 37.10 7.13
N GLY A 14 5.45 37.43 7.85
CA GLY A 14 5.55 37.75 9.28
C GLY A 14 5.64 36.50 10.17
N PRO A 15 5.92 36.65 11.48
CA PRO A 15 6.14 35.53 12.40
C PRO A 15 4.98 34.50 12.41
N LYS A 16 3.74 34.97 12.27
CA LYS A 16 2.54 34.09 12.23
C LYS A 16 2.55 33.24 10.97
N THR A 17 2.78 33.85 9.79
CA THR A 17 2.84 33.13 8.51
C THR A 17 4.03 32.17 8.48
N ALA A 18 5.20 32.57 8.99
CA ALA A 18 6.35 31.67 9.12
C ALA A 18 6.04 30.43 9.98
N ALA A 19 5.32 30.62 11.11
CA ALA A 19 4.90 29.50 11.94
C ALA A 19 3.88 28.58 11.23
N GLU A 20 2.97 29.12 10.41
CA GLU A 20 2.02 28.35 9.61
C GLU A 20 2.74 27.57 8.51
N LEU A 21 3.73 28.16 7.81
CA LEU A 21 4.58 27.51 6.82
C LEU A 21 5.40 26.36 7.43
N ARG A 22 6.04 26.56 8.59
CA ARG A 22 6.79 25.50 9.29
C ARG A 22 5.88 24.34 9.72
N ARG A 23 4.64 24.61 10.15
CA ARG A 23 3.66 23.54 10.43
C ARG A 23 3.26 22.75 9.19
N ALA A 24 3.39 23.36 8.01
CA ALA A 24 3.19 22.70 6.72
C ALA A 24 4.45 21.95 6.23
N GLY A 25 5.55 21.99 7.00
CA GLY A 25 6.84 21.40 6.60
C GLY A 25 7.61 22.25 5.58
N LEU A 26 7.28 23.55 5.48
CA LEU A 26 7.92 24.48 4.53
C LEU A 26 8.83 25.43 5.31
N GLU A 27 10.14 25.28 5.14
CA GLU A 27 11.14 26.06 5.86
C GLU A 27 11.98 26.95 4.95
N THR A 28 12.26 26.47 3.73
CA THR A 28 13.14 27.13 2.76
C THR A 28 12.42 27.55 1.49
N VAL A 29 13.06 28.40 0.71
CA VAL A 29 12.62 28.77 -0.65
C VAL A 29 12.44 27.51 -1.53
N SER A 30 13.36 26.55 -1.44
CA SER A 30 13.22 25.29 -2.17
C SER A 30 11.93 24.57 -1.83
N ASP A 31 11.57 24.50 -0.54
CA ASP A 31 10.38 23.75 -0.09
C ASP A 31 9.11 24.37 -0.66
N ILE A 32 8.96 25.68 -0.64
CA ILE A 32 7.76 26.34 -1.16
C ILE A 32 7.68 26.30 -2.69
N LEU A 33 8.81 26.33 -3.41
CA LEU A 33 8.85 26.18 -4.86
C LEU A 33 8.46 24.75 -5.29
N LEU A 34 8.72 23.76 -4.45
CA LEU A 34 8.33 22.36 -4.66
C LEU A 34 6.97 21.99 -4.02
N PHE A 35 6.31 22.95 -3.35
CA PHE A 35 4.97 22.76 -2.80
C PHE A 35 3.93 22.94 -3.91
N LEU A 36 3.69 21.87 -4.67
CA LEU A 36 2.85 21.90 -5.87
C LEU A 36 1.36 22.04 -5.55
N PRO A 37 0.57 22.69 -6.42
CA PRO A 37 -0.87 22.85 -6.22
C PRO A 37 -1.60 21.52 -6.38
N ARG A 38 -2.64 21.33 -5.56
CA ARG A 38 -3.51 20.16 -5.61
C ARG A 38 -4.34 20.12 -6.91
N LYS A 39 -4.83 21.28 -7.33
CA LYS A 39 -5.67 21.45 -8.54
C LYS A 39 -5.54 22.86 -9.07
N HIS A 40 -5.99 23.03 -10.29
CA HIS A 40 -6.17 24.34 -10.91
C HIS A 40 -7.65 24.62 -11.08
N GLU A 41 -8.06 25.84 -10.79
CA GLU A 41 -9.40 26.35 -11.00
C GLU A 41 -9.40 27.31 -12.17
N ASP A 42 -10.34 27.12 -13.07
CA ASP A 42 -10.53 27.99 -14.22
C ASP A 42 -11.46 29.13 -13.85
N PHE A 43 -10.93 30.36 -13.88
CA PHE A 43 -11.68 31.60 -13.68
C PHE A 43 -11.77 32.44 -14.97
N THR A 44 -11.39 31.88 -16.13
CA THR A 44 -11.41 32.57 -17.42
C THR A 44 -12.84 32.77 -17.92
N ASN A 45 -13.72 31.79 -17.71
CA ASN A 45 -15.08 31.79 -18.20
C ASN A 45 -16.06 32.00 -17.04
N VAL A 46 -16.34 33.28 -16.75
CA VAL A 46 -17.35 33.64 -15.75
C VAL A 46 -18.73 33.68 -16.43
N THR A 47 -19.61 32.76 -16.01
CA THR A 47 -20.96 32.63 -16.55
C THR A 47 -21.95 33.29 -15.61
N PRO A 48 -22.90 34.13 -16.11
CA PRO A 48 -24.00 34.65 -15.31
C PRO A 48 -24.86 33.51 -14.74
N ILE A 49 -25.42 33.69 -13.53
CA ILE A 49 -26.19 32.63 -12.85
C ILE A 49 -27.42 32.22 -13.70
N ALA A 50 -28.02 33.13 -14.42
CA ALA A 50 -29.19 32.85 -15.28
C ALA A 50 -28.86 31.95 -16.50
N GLU A 51 -27.61 31.88 -16.93
CA GLU A 51 -27.15 31.14 -18.12
C GLU A 51 -26.47 29.82 -17.79
N LEU A 52 -26.46 29.42 -16.53
CA LEU A 52 -25.73 28.21 -16.07
C LEU A 52 -26.31 26.93 -16.68
N GLN A 53 -25.41 26.07 -17.14
CA GLN A 53 -25.71 24.71 -17.54
C GLN A 53 -25.04 23.71 -16.58
N PRO A 54 -25.65 22.51 -16.38
CA PRO A 54 -25.04 21.48 -15.52
C PRO A 54 -23.60 21.14 -15.92
N GLY A 55 -22.72 21.10 -14.93
CA GLY A 55 -21.28 20.81 -15.10
C GLY A 55 -20.41 21.74 -14.26
N LYS A 56 -19.12 21.76 -14.56
CA LYS A 56 -18.17 22.64 -13.89
C LYS A 56 -18.35 24.07 -14.37
N VAL A 57 -18.68 24.98 -13.46
CA VAL A 57 -18.93 26.39 -13.77
C VAL A 57 -18.20 27.32 -12.84
N THR A 58 -17.95 28.55 -13.33
CA THR A 58 -17.42 29.65 -12.52
C THR A 58 -18.37 30.83 -12.61
N ILE A 59 -18.79 31.35 -11.46
CA ILE A 59 -19.67 32.50 -11.33
C ILE A 59 -19.00 33.62 -10.53
N ARG A 60 -19.41 34.86 -10.77
CA ARG A 60 -19.09 36.02 -9.93
C ARG A 60 -20.35 36.43 -9.18
N ALA A 61 -20.37 36.29 -7.85
CA ALA A 61 -21.57 36.53 -7.06
C ALA A 61 -21.24 37.09 -5.68
N ARG A 62 -22.25 37.65 -5.00
CA ARG A 62 -22.22 38.03 -3.58
C ARG A 62 -22.94 36.97 -2.76
N CYS A 63 -22.48 36.77 -1.50
CA CYS A 63 -23.16 35.90 -0.57
C CYS A 63 -24.22 36.68 0.20
N GLN A 64 -25.51 36.42 -0.06
CA GLN A 64 -26.61 37.09 0.62
C GLN A 64 -26.94 36.48 1.99
N GLN A 65 -26.92 35.15 2.06
CA GLN A 65 -27.23 34.40 3.27
C GLN A 65 -26.30 33.18 3.37
N ILE A 66 -25.79 32.88 4.55
CA ILE A 66 -25.01 31.68 4.80
C ILE A 66 -25.30 31.15 6.20
N SER A 67 -25.46 29.85 6.31
CA SER A 67 -25.66 29.16 7.57
C SER A 67 -25.03 27.77 7.58
N THR A 68 -24.68 27.30 8.76
CA THR A 68 -24.18 25.93 8.96
C THR A 68 -25.08 25.18 9.93
N ARG A 69 -25.47 23.95 9.56
CA ARG A 69 -26.25 23.06 10.42
C ARG A 69 -25.61 21.68 10.49
N PRO A 70 -25.68 21.00 11.64
CA PRO A 70 -25.36 19.58 11.71
C PRO A 70 -26.49 18.78 11.01
N VAL A 71 -26.12 17.81 10.16
CA VAL A 71 -27.08 16.93 9.47
C VAL A 71 -27.11 15.56 10.17
N ARG A 72 -25.95 15.03 10.51
CA ARG A 72 -25.77 13.80 11.28
C ARG A 72 -24.45 13.85 12.01
N ARG A 73 -24.19 12.90 12.92
CA ARG A 73 -22.93 12.84 13.69
C ARG A 73 -21.74 12.84 12.71
N GLY A 74 -20.87 13.84 12.82
CA GLY A 74 -19.68 14.02 11.98
C GLY A 74 -19.91 14.74 10.64
N LEU A 75 -21.16 15.08 10.23
CA LEU A 75 -21.45 15.81 9.00
C LEU A 75 -22.08 17.16 9.30
N ARG A 76 -21.39 18.24 8.93
CA ARG A 76 -21.90 19.62 8.93
C ARG A 76 -22.16 20.07 7.51
N LEU A 77 -23.31 20.64 7.26
CA LEU A 77 -23.71 21.20 5.98
C LEU A 77 -23.72 22.72 6.10
N THR A 78 -22.91 23.41 5.30
CA THR A 78 -22.95 24.85 5.15
C THR A 78 -23.70 25.15 3.85
N THR A 79 -24.73 25.99 3.92
CA THR A 79 -25.53 26.41 2.78
C THR A 79 -25.48 27.92 2.65
N ALA A 80 -25.39 28.43 1.42
CA ALA A 80 -25.43 29.85 1.13
C ALA A 80 -26.34 30.14 -0.05
N VAL A 81 -26.90 31.35 -0.09
CA VAL A 81 -27.55 31.93 -1.25
C VAL A 81 -26.56 32.90 -1.89
N LEU A 82 -26.14 32.60 -3.10
CA LEU A 82 -25.27 33.43 -3.93
C LEU A 82 -26.15 34.21 -4.92
N ALA A 83 -25.84 35.46 -5.16
CA ALA A 83 -26.55 36.29 -6.12
C ALA A 83 -25.59 37.12 -6.98
N ASP A 84 -25.86 37.17 -8.26
CA ASP A 84 -25.29 38.14 -9.19
C ASP A 84 -26.35 39.15 -9.64
N ASP A 85 -26.03 39.91 -10.67
CA ASP A 85 -26.96 40.92 -11.23
C ASP A 85 -28.08 40.25 -12.07
N THR A 86 -28.03 38.92 -12.31
CA THR A 86 -28.96 38.20 -13.17
C THR A 86 -29.92 37.30 -12.40
N SER A 87 -29.46 36.58 -11.37
CA SER A 87 -30.26 35.59 -10.65
C SER A 87 -29.65 35.20 -9.28
N LYS A 88 -30.27 34.21 -8.60
CA LYS A 88 -29.82 33.65 -7.33
C LYS A 88 -29.59 32.16 -7.47
N LEU A 89 -28.58 31.65 -6.75
CA LEU A 89 -28.16 30.25 -6.76
C LEU A 89 -27.84 29.75 -5.35
N ASN A 90 -28.26 28.52 -5.01
CA ASN A 90 -27.87 27.89 -3.79
C ASN A 90 -26.47 27.24 -3.93
N ALA A 91 -25.60 27.45 -2.93
CA ALA A 91 -24.34 26.77 -2.82
C ALA A 91 -24.30 25.92 -1.54
N VAL A 92 -23.65 24.77 -1.61
CA VAL A 92 -23.58 23.79 -0.52
C VAL A 92 -22.16 23.33 -0.30
N TRP A 93 -21.69 23.34 0.96
CA TRP A 93 -20.38 22.80 1.35
C TRP A 93 -20.54 21.73 2.43
N PHE A 94 -19.87 20.62 2.27
CA PHE A 94 -19.83 19.54 3.25
C PHE A 94 -18.59 19.70 4.15
N ASN A 95 -18.78 19.64 5.48
CA ASN A 95 -17.75 19.76 6.52
C ASN A 95 -16.85 21.02 6.44
N GLN A 96 -17.40 22.14 5.94
CA GLN A 96 -16.68 23.40 5.82
C GLN A 96 -17.39 24.55 6.60
N PRO A 97 -17.54 24.47 7.94
CA PRO A 97 -18.24 25.50 8.72
C PRO A 97 -17.50 26.86 8.72
N TYR A 98 -16.19 26.88 8.44
CA TYR A 98 -15.39 28.10 8.36
C TYR A 98 -15.83 29.04 7.22
N ARG A 99 -16.62 28.54 6.24
CA ARG A 99 -17.17 29.36 5.15
C ARG A 99 -18.08 30.47 5.65
N VAL A 100 -18.76 30.26 6.78
CA VAL A 100 -19.60 31.28 7.42
C VAL A 100 -18.78 32.51 7.80
N GLN A 101 -17.59 32.30 8.37
CA GLN A 101 -16.66 33.40 8.71
C GLN A 101 -16.04 34.04 7.47
N GLN A 102 -15.81 33.26 6.42
CA GLN A 102 -15.18 33.73 5.19
C GLN A 102 -16.11 34.59 4.33
N LEU A 103 -17.40 34.21 4.25
CA LEU A 103 -18.37 34.77 3.30
C LEU A 103 -19.46 35.61 3.97
N GLY A 104 -19.69 35.43 5.29
CA GLY A 104 -20.88 35.94 5.97
C GLY A 104 -20.79 37.37 6.46
N SER A 105 -19.65 38.05 6.38
CA SER A 105 -19.43 39.37 6.99
C SER A 105 -19.21 40.50 5.97
N SER A 106 -19.30 40.24 4.65
CA SER A 106 -18.98 41.26 3.64
C SER A 106 -19.95 41.22 2.47
N ASP A 107 -20.40 42.40 2.05
CA ASP A 107 -21.15 42.62 0.78
C ASP A 107 -20.15 42.66 -0.40
N GLU A 108 -19.12 41.82 -0.36
CA GLU A 108 -18.07 41.77 -1.36
C GLU A 108 -18.38 40.76 -2.46
N TRP A 109 -17.83 41.02 -3.64
CA TRP A 109 -17.89 40.08 -4.75
C TRP A 109 -16.87 38.99 -4.61
N PHE A 110 -17.33 37.75 -4.82
CA PHE A 110 -16.50 36.57 -4.88
C PHE A 110 -16.63 35.86 -6.21
N TYR A 111 -15.59 35.19 -6.64
CA TYR A 111 -15.69 34.19 -7.68
C TYR A 111 -15.88 32.83 -7.01
N PHE A 112 -16.88 32.09 -7.49
CA PHE A 112 -17.19 30.74 -7.06
C PHE A 112 -16.99 29.79 -8.23
N SER A 113 -16.13 28.76 -8.07
CA SER A 113 -15.96 27.70 -9.07
C SER A 113 -16.30 26.34 -8.45
N GLY A 114 -17.18 25.58 -9.10
CA GLY A 114 -17.67 24.30 -8.57
C GLY A 114 -18.54 23.56 -9.56
N GLU A 115 -19.11 22.43 -9.11
CA GLU A 115 -20.02 21.61 -9.90
C GLU A 115 -21.45 22.12 -9.76
N PHE A 116 -22.06 22.53 -10.87
CA PHE A 116 -23.48 22.93 -10.94
C PHE A 116 -24.31 21.72 -11.33
N GLU A 117 -25.09 21.21 -10.40
CA GLU A 117 -25.82 19.95 -10.55
C GLU A 117 -27.22 20.00 -9.95
N TYR A 118 -28.11 19.12 -10.45
CA TYR A 118 -29.43 18.93 -9.87
C TYR A 118 -29.40 17.90 -8.77
N ASN A 119 -29.51 18.35 -7.52
CA ASN A 119 -29.48 17.51 -6.34
C ASN A 119 -30.60 17.89 -5.35
N TYR A 120 -31.21 16.88 -4.72
CA TYR A 120 -32.28 17.08 -3.73
C TYR A 120 -33.44 17.97 -4.20
N GLY A 121 -33.83 17.82 -5.47
CA GLY A 121 -34.99 18.52 -6.03
C GLY A 121 -34.73 19.96 -6.51
N ARG A 122 -33.45 20.40 -6.54
CA ARG A 122 -33.08 21.76 -7.04
C ARG A 122 -31.68 21.77 -7.65
N TYR A 123 -31.43 22.76 -8.47
CA TYR A 123 -30.10 23.09 -8.95
C TYR A 123 -29.29 23.77 -7.85
N GLN A 124 -28.07 23.38 -7.68
CA GLN A 124 -27.15 23.93 -6.68
C GLN A 124 -25.70 23.84 -7.12
N LEU A 125 -24.86 24.69 -6.55
CA LEU A 125 -23.39 24.63 -6.71
C LEU A 125 -22.79 23.84 -5.54
N THR A 126 -22.14 22.72 -5.84
CA THR A 126 -21.65 21.78 -4.83
C THR A 126 -20.16 21.99 -4.55
N ASN A 127 -19.81 22.17 -3.27
CA ASN A 127 -18.46 22.42 -2.77
C ASN A 127 -17.65 23.47 -3.56
N PRO A 128 -18.22 24.62 -3.94
CA PRO A 128 -17.47 25.58 -4.73
C PRO A 128 -16.27 26.14 -3.94
N THR A 129 -15.18 26.39 -4.66
CA THR A 129 -14.12 27.28 -4.15
C THR A 129 -14.64 28.72 -4.16
N ALA A 130 -14.18 29.55 -3.24
CA ALA A 130 -14.56 30.95 -3.14
C ALA A 130 -13.32 31.81 -3.01
N GLU A 131 -13.10 32.74 -3.94
CA GLU A 131 -12.00 33.68 -3.96
C GLU A 131 -12.54 35.11 -4.02
N LEU A 132 -11.97 36.01 -3.24
CA LEU A 132 -12.43 37.40 -3.16
C LEU A 132 -12.06 38.16 -4.45
N ALA A 133 -13.04 38.75 -5.12
CA ALA A 133 -12.83 39.36 -6.44
C ALA A 133 -11.78 40.48 -6.48
N LYS A 134 -11.70 41.30 -5.43
CA LYS A 134 -10.68 42.37 -5.32
C LYS A 134 -9.26 41.88 -5.07
N GLU A 135 -9.09 40.62 -4.70
CA GLU A 135 -7.79 40.03 -4.40
C GLU A 135 -7.23 39.22 -5.58
N LEU A 136 -8.02 39.01 -6.62
CA LEU A 136 -7.55 38.48 -7.88
C LEU A 136 -6.88 39.57 -8.70
N PRO A 137 -5.75 39.27 -9.39
CA PRO A 137 -5.14 40.21 -10.33
C PRO A 137 -6.18 40.67 -11.36
N VAL A 138 -6.12 41.93 -11.78
CA VAL A 138 -7.08 42.57 -12.69
C VAL A 138 -7.26 41.86 -14.05
N GLN A 139 -6.41 40.89 -14.36
CA GLN A 139 -6.55 40.00 -15.53
C GLN A 139 -7.02 38.63 -15.06
N ALA A 140 -8.34 38.45 -14.96
CA ALA A 140 -9.00 37.21 -14.54
C ALA A 140 -8.93 36.06 -15.58
N ASP A 141 -8.17 36.21 -16.67
CA ASP A 141 -8.01 35.22 -17.74
C ASP A 141 -6.94 34.19 -17.42
N ARG A 142 -6.95 33.58 -16.23
CA ARG A 142 -5.91 32.61 -15.85
C ARG A 142 -6.46 31.45 -15.00
N LEU A 143 -5.87 30.28 -15.23
CA LEU A 143 -5.97 29.15 -14.32
C LEU A 143 -5.27 29.49 -12.99
N LEU A 144 -5.99 29.36 -11.88
CA LEU A 144 -5.42 29.65 -10.55
C LEU A 144 -5.05 28.36 -9.82
N PRO A 145 -3.80 28.24 -9.34
CA PRO A 145 -3.39 27.11 -8.55
C PRO A 145 -4.01 27.14 -7.15
N VAL A 146 -4.60 26.00 -6.73
CA VAL A 146 -5.17 25.79 -5.40
C VAL A 146 -4.28 24.83 -4.63
N TYR A 147 -3.71 25.28 -3.52
CA TYR A 147 -2.80 24.52 -2.68
C TYR A 147 -3.54 23.75 -1.58
N HIS A 148 -2.91 22.73 -1.04
CA HIS A 148 -3.43 22.03 0.13
C HIS A 148 -3.59 22.99 1.32
N VAL A 149 -4.77 22.99 1.92
CA VAL A 149 -5.04 23.81 3.11
C VAL A 149 -4.44 23.10 4.33
N VAL A 150 -3.29 23.58 4.80
CA VAL A 150 -2.79 23.26 6.14
C VAL A 150 -3.41 24.27 7.11
N ARG A 151 -3.76 23.85 8.33
CA ARG A 151 -4.44 24.69 9.33
C ARG A 151 -3.79 26.08 9.45
N GLY A 152 -4.50 27.12 8.93
CA GLY A 152 -4.06 28.52 8.95
C GLY A 152 -3.45 29.04 7.63
N LEU A 153 -2.82 28.18 6.80
CA LEU A 153 -2.16 28.60 5.57
C LEU A 153 -3.18 28.67 4.41
N LYS A 154 -3.43 29.88 3.91
CA LYS A 154 -4.34 30.10 2.77
C LYS A 154 -3.59 29.99 1.44
N SER A 155 -4.23 29.41 0.39
CA SER A 155 -3.66 29.34 -0.97
C SER A 155 -3.19 30.71 -1.49
N GLN A 156 -3.91 31.77 -1.16
CA GLN A 156 -3.55 33.13 -1.55
C GLN A 156 -2.20 33.57 -0.93
N THR A 157 -1.92 33.23 0.34
CA THR A 157 -0.64 33.53 0.97
C THR A 157 0.50 32.83 0.24
N VAL A 158 0.30 31.56 -0.12
CA VAL A 158 1.28 30.79 -0.89
C VAL A 158 1.51 31.42 -2.26
N ARG A 159 0.44 31.78 -2.98
CA ARG A 159 0.55 32.46 -4.30
C ARG A 159 1.35 33.76 -4.22
N LYS A 160 1.06 34.62 -3.21
CA LYS A 160 1.80 35.89 -3.00
C LYS A 160 3.29 35.69 -2.74
N ILE A 161 3.66 34.66 -2.00
CA ILE A 161 5.07 34.32 -1.75
C ILE A 161 5.71 33.81 -3.03
N LEU A 162 5.06 32.89 -3.75
CA LEU A 162 5.58 32.31 -4.99
C LEU A 162 5.77 33.35 -6.10
N GLU A 163 4.90 34.36 -6.19
CA GLU A 163 5.06 35.46 -7.17
C GLU A 163 6.37 36.21 -6.94
N GLN A 164 6.77 36.46 -5.69
CA GLN A 164 8.05 37.10 -5.36
C GLN A 164 9.25 36.18 -5.68
N LEU A 165 9.06 34.86 -5.60
CA LEU A 165 10.09 33.86 -5.82
C LEU A 165 10.16 33.37 -7.27
N ARG A 166 9.27 33.85 -8.15
CA ARG A 166 9.20 33.45 -9.56
C ARG A 166 10.55 33.50 -10.30
N PRO A 167 11.39 34.50 -10.13
CA PRO A 167 12.72 34.52 -10.78
C PRO A 167 13.63 33.38 -10.35
N LEU A 168 13.45 32.85 -9.13
CA LEU A 168 14.28 31.77 -8.61
C LEU A 168 13.86 30.38 -9.14
N MET A 169 12.74 30.27 -9.85
CA MET A 169 12.34 29.00 -10.46
C MET A 169 13.29 28.55 -11.56
N SER A 170 13.88 29.51 -12.31
CA SER A 170 14.83 29.21 -13.37
C SER A 170 16.16 28.61 -12.90
N VAL A 171 16.49 28.75 -11.61
CA VAL A 171 17.72 28.17 -11.03
C VAL A 171 17.47 26.83 -10.33
N LEU A 172 16.25 26.29 -10.41
CA LEU A 172 15.96 24.95 -9.91
C LEU A 172 16.75 23.91 -10.72
N PRO A 173 17.52 23.03 -10.07
CA PRO A 173 18.35 22.07 -10.76
C PRO A 173 17.51 21.01 -11.48
N GLU A 174 17.95 20.61 -12.68
CA GLU A 174 17.42 19.42 -13.35
C GLU A 174 17.84 18.17 -12.57
N THR A 175 16.92 17.27 -12.34
CA THR A 175 17.13 16.04 -11.58
C THR A 175 17.33 14.83 -12.49
N LEU A 176 16.73 14.84 -13.68
CA LEU A 176 16.84 13.73 -14.61
C LEU A 176 18.10 13.87 -15.50
N PRO A 177 18.71 12.74 -15.91
CA PRO A 177 19.76 12.74 -16.90
C PRO A 177 19.32 13.41 -18.21
N PRO A 178 20.15 14.22 -18.88
CA PRO A 178 19.79 14.87 -20.15
C PRO A 178 19.38 13.88 -21.24
N SER A 179 19.96 12.69 -21.23
CA SER A 179 19.58 11.59 -22.12
C SER A 179 18.13 11.16 -21.92
N VAL A 180 17.65 11.07 -20.68
CA VAL A 180 16.28 10.73 -20.33
C VAL A 180 15.32 11.85 -20.74
N VAL A 181 15.61 13.09 -20.41
CA VAL A 181 14.78 14.25 -20.78
C VAL A 181 14.58 14.31 -22.30
N LYS A 182 15.66 14.17 -23.07
CA LYS A 182 15.62 14.20 -24.53
C LYS A 182 14.85 13.02 -25.13
N ASN A 183 15.14 11.79 -24.68
CA ASN A 183 14.55 10.58 -25.25
C ASN A 183 13.03 10.48 -24.97
N GLU A 184 12.62 10.94 -23.79
CA GLU A 184 11.21 10.93 -23.38
C GLU A 184 10.47 12.21 -23.78
N LYS A 185 11.15 13.19 -24.43
CA LYS A 185 10.61 14.48 -24.88
C LYS A 185 9.91 15.25 -23.75
N LEU A 186 10.58 15.31 -22.60
CA LEU A 186 10.04 15.96 -21.40
C LEU A 186 10.35 17.46 -21.40
N LEU A 187 9.49 18.23 -20.74
CA LEU A 187 9.80 19.62 -20.41
C LEU A 187 10.99 19.70 -19.47
N ASP A 188 11.71 20.81 -19.52
CA ASP A 188 12.68 21.18 -18.49
C ASP A 188 12.00 21.29 -17.11
N ARG A 189 12.70 20.87 -16.05
CA ARG A 189 12.11 20.80 -14.70
C ARG A 189 11.68 22.17 -14.19
N ALA A 190 12.50 23.18 -14.38
CA ALA A 190 12.20 24.55 -13.97
C ALA A 190 10.96 25.10 -14.70
N ALA A 191 10.86 24.81 -16.00
CA ALA A 191 9.69 25.18 -16.81
C ALA A 191 8.42 24.46 -16.34
N ALA A 192 8.50 23.16 -16.03
CA ALA A 192 7.36 22.39 -15.52
C ALA A 192 6.88 22.91 -14.15
N ILE A 193 7.79 23.18 -13.21
CA ILE A 193 7.44 23.74 -11.90
C ILE A 193 6.83 25.14 -12.06
N SER A 194 7.39 25.98 -12.94
CA SER A 194 6.82 27.29 -13.25
C SER A 194 5.40 27.19 -13.82
N ALA A 195 5.16 26.24 -14.73
CA ALA A 195 3.85 26.02 -15.33
C ALA A 195 2.82 25.49 -14.29
N MET A 196 3.24 24.72 -13.31
CA MET A 196 2.35 24.30 -12.20
C MET A 196 1.91 25.46 -11.33
N HIS A 197 2.78 26.45 -11.09
CA HIS A 197 2.46 27.61 -10.24
C HIS A 197 1.81 28.78 -11.02
N PHE A 198 2.19 28.97 -12.29
CA PHE A 198 1.79 30.10 -13.14
C PHE A 198 1.39 29.61 -14.54
N PRO A 199 0.39 28.74 -14.64
CA PRO A 199 0.00 28.20 -15.94
C PRO A 199 -0.64 29.27 -16.83
N ARG A 200 -0.44 29.13 -18.13
CA ARG A 200 -1.12 29.93 -19.15
C ARG A 200 -2.44 29.30 -19.55
N ASP A 201 -2.44 27.96 -19.68
CA ASP A 201 -3.60 27.17 -20.11
C ASP A 201 -3.55 25.76 -19.49
N GLU A 202 -4.63 24.98 -19.69
CA GLU A 202 -4.73 23.60 -19.20
C GLU A 202 -3.73 22.65 -19.86
N ARG A 203 -3.32 22.90 -21.10
CA ARG A 203 -2.36 22.09 -21.84
C ARG A 203 -0.97 22.18 -21.19
N GLU A 204 -0.56 23.40 -20.79
CA GLU A 204 0.71 23.62 -20.10
C GLU A 204 0.73 22.92 -18.71
N VAL A 205 -0.38 22.96 -17.98
CA VAL A 205 -0.55 22.23 -16.73
C VAL A 205 -0.41 20.72 -16.93
N GLU A 206 -1.05 20.19 -17.96
CA GLU A 206 -1.01 18.74 -18.22
C GLU A 206 0.40 18.28 -18.62
N GLN A 207 1.10 19.04 -19.47
CA GLN A 207 2.50 18.76 -19.82
C GLN A 207 3.43 18.82 -18.60
N ALA A 208 3.23 19.81 -17.73
CA ALA A 208 3.98 19.94 -16.49
C ALA A 208 3.71 18.78 -15.53
N ARG A 209 2.45 18.37 -15.40
CA ARG A 209 2.07 17.18 -14.62
C ARG A 209 2.74 15.91 -15.14
N GLN A 210 2.69 15.68 -16.45
CA GLN A 210 3.31 14.51 -17.06
C GLN A 210 4.82 14.50 -16.81
N ARG A 211 5.48 15.66 -16.90
CA ARG A 211 6.92 15.78 -16.62
C ARG A 211 7.25 15.42 -15.18
N LEU A 212 6.54 15.98 -14.21
CA LEU A 212 6.81 15.79 -12.80
C LEU A 212 6.38 14.40 -12.31
N ALA A 213 5.26 13.89 -12.82
CA ALA A 213 4.83 12.51 -12.55
C ALA A 213 5.83 11.48 -13.10
N PHE A 214 6.37 11.72 -14.31
CA PHE A 214 7.40 10.86 -14.87
C PHE A 214 8.67 10.85 -14.00
N GLU A 215 9.11 12.02 -13.49
CA GLU A 215 10.25 12.14 -12.59
C GLU A 215 10.08 11.28 -11.34
N GLU A 216 8.94 11.41 -10.64
CA GLU A 216 8.63 10.61 -9.44
C GLU A 216 8.64 9.09 -9.73
N LEU A 217 8.05 8.68 -10.84
CA LEU A 217 8.02 7.26 -11.21
C LEU A 217 9.38 6.75 -11.67
N PHE A 218 10.16 7.55 -12.40
CA PHE A 218 11.50 7.18 -12.84
C PHE A 218 12.43 6.96 -11.64
N GLU A 219 12.43 7.87 -10.66
CA GLU A 219 13.21 7.76 -9.43
C GLU A 219 12.86 6.50 -8.64
N LEU A 220 11.57 6.18 -8.52
CA LEU A 220 11.08 5.01 -7.82
C LEU A 220 11.46 3.71 -8.54
N VAL A 221 11.23 3.66 -9.84
CA VAL A 221 11.53 2.48 -10.65
C VAL A 221 13.03 2.23 -10.74
N LEU A 222 13.83 3.29 -10.88
CA LEU A 222 15.28 3.18 -10.91
C LEU A 222 15.82 2.64 -9.58
N ALA A 223 15.31 3.14 -8.45
CA ALA A 223 15.66 2.64 -7.12
C ALA A 223 15.36 1.13 -6.98
N SER A 224 14.17 0.71 -7.41
CA SER A 224 13.75 -0.68 -7.37
C SER A 224 14.60 -1.59 -8.28
N GLN A 225 14.93 -1.14 -9.51
CA GLN A 225 15.81 -1.90 -10.41
C GLN A 225 17.23 -2.01 -9.89
N LEU A 226 17.77 -0.96 -9.26
CA LEU A 226 19.09 -1.01 -8.62
C LEU A 226 19.10 -1.98 -7.43
N ASN A 227 18.07 -1.98 -6.59
CA ASN A 227 17.92 -2.98 -5.51
C ASN A 227 17.91 -4.41 -6.09
N LYS A 228 17.20 -4.64 -7.20
CA LYS A 228 17.20 -5.95 -7.87
C LYS A 228 18.59 -6.36 -8.34
N ILE A 229 19.37 -5.44 -8.92
CA ILE A 229 20.74 -5.70 -9.37
C ILE A 229 21.65 -6.00 -8.17
N ASP A 230 21.50 -5.25 -7.08
CA ASP A 230 22.33 -5.48 -5.88
C ASP A 230 21.98 -6.83 -5.23
N ASN A 231 20.70 -7.20 -5.17
CA ASN A 231 20.28 -8.53 -4.72
C ASN A 231 20.82 -9.66 -5.61
N GLN A 232 20.93 -9.45 -6.92
CA GLN A 232 21.49 -10.43 -7.85
C GLN A 232 23.00 -10.65 -7.70
N LYS A 233 23.72 -9.75 -7.04
CA LYS A 233 25.16 -9.91 -6.70
C LYS A 233 25.37 -10.77 -5.47
N LEU A 234 24.33 -11.04 -4.67
CA LEU A 234 24.42 -11.89 -3.48
C LEU A 234 24.57 -13.36 -3.91
N ALA A 235 25.36 -14.11 -3.16
CA ALA A 235 25.45 -15.55 -3.34
C ALA A 235 24.21 -16.23 -2.74
N GLY A 236 23.62 -17.17 -3.45
CA GLY A 236 22.49 -17.98 -3.01
C GLY A 236 22.79 -19.47 -3.06
N PHE A 237 21.93 -20.28 -2.46
CA PHE A 237 22.03 -21.74 -2.54
C PHE A 237 21.44 -22.23 -3.87
N ALA A 238 22.21 -22.92 -4.68
CA ALA A 238 21.66 -23.62 -5.84
C ALA A 238 20.97 -24.91 -5.37
N ILE A 239 19.67 -25.01 -5.60
CA ILE A 239 18.84 -26.18 -5.31
C ILE A 239 18.53 -26.88 -6.64
N PRO A 240 19.14 -28.02 -6.96
CA PRO A 240 18.97 -28.70 -8.24
C PRO A 240 17.51 -29.09 -8.50
N PHE A 241 17.05 -28.95 -9.72
CA PHE A 241 15.73 -29.43 -10.13
C PHE A 241 15.71 -30.96 -10.29
N GLU A 242 14.88 -31.63 -9.52
CA GLU A 242 14.67 -33.06 -9.62
C GLU A 242 13.26 -33.37 -10.13
N LYS A 243 13.15 -33.74 -11.40
CA LYS A 243 11.91 -34.04 -12.08
C LYS A 243 11.08 -35.13 -11.36
N SER A 244 11.74 -36.15 -10.84
CA SER A 244 11.14 -37.26 -10.10
C SER A 244 10.39 -36.77 -8.86
N VAL A 245 10.99 -35.86 -8.08
CA VAL A 245 10.41 -35.26 -6.85
C VAL A 245 9.13 -34.52 -7.18
N VAL A 246 9.17 -33.70 -8.24
CA VAL A 246 8.00 -32.90 -8.67
C VAL A 246 6.88 -33.80 -9.21
N GLN A 247 7.23 -34.79 -10.03
CA GLN A 247 6.24 -35.74 -10.57
C GLN A 247 5.57 -36.58 -9.49
N ASP A 248 6.35 -37.06 -8.51
CA ASP A 248 5.82 -37.84 -7.37
C ASP A 248 4.89 -36.98 -6.51
N PHE A 249 5.28 -35.71 -6.25
CA PHE A 249 4.42 -34.77 -5.51
C PHE A 249 3.07 -34.56 -6.23
N VAL A 250 3.10 -34.26 -7.53
CA VAL A 250 1.90 -33.99 -8.31
C VAL A 250 0.99 -35.22 -8.40
N LYS A 251 1.55 -36.44 -8.51
CA LYS A 251 0.79 -37.70 -8.55
C LYS A 251 0.06 -37.99 -7.26
N LYS A 252 0.61 -37.61 -6.09
CA LYS A 252 0.03 -37.88 -4.78
C LYS A 252 -0.97 -36.79 -4.32
N LEU A 253 -1.11 -35.69 -5.10
CA LEU A 253 -2.15 -34.70 -4.81
C LEU A 253 -3.56 -35.28 -5.06
N PRO A 254 -4.53 -35.00 -4.16
CA PRO A 254 -5.92 -35.42 -4.34
C PRO A 254 -6.68 -34.61 -5.41
N PHE A 255 -6.01 -33.67 -6.08
CA PHE A 255 -6.57 -32.81 -7.13
C PHE A 255 -5.49 -32.44 -8.16
N ALA A 256 -5.93 -32.01 -9.34
CA ALA A 256 -5.02 -31.54 -10.38
C ALA A 256 -4.66 -30.06 -10.15
N LEU A 257 -3.38 -29.72 -10.35
CA LEU A 257 -2.94 -28.31 -10.35
C LEU A 257 -3.52 -27.55 -11.55
N THR A 258 -3.90 -26.28 -11.32
CA THR A 258 -4.29 -25.37 -12.41
C THR A 258 -3.08 -25.00 -13.27
N SER A 259 -3.32 -24.41 -14.44
CA SER A 259 -2.22 -23.95 -15.30
C SER A 259 -1.40 -22.85 -14.64
N ALA A 260 -2.06 -21.93 -13.92
CA ALA A 260 -1.40 -20.88 -13.18
C ALA A 260 -0.51 -21.42 -12.04
N GLN A 261 -1.01 -22.43 -11.29
CA GLN A 261 -0.21 -23.08 -10.23
C GLN A 261 1.01 -23.80 -10.81
N ARG A 262 0.88 -24.47 -11.97
CA ARG A 262 2.03 -25.12 -12.65
C ARG A 262 3.05 -24.11 -13.11
N ARG A 263 2.61 -23.00 -13.75
CA ARG A 263 3.53 -21.92 -14.17
C ARG A 263 4.29 -21.34 -12.98
N ALA A 264 3.57 -20.96 -11.92
CA ALA A 264 4.18 -20.38 -10.73
C ALA A 264 5.15 -21.34 -10.02
N ALA A 265 4.80 -22.63 -9.93
CA ALA A 265 5.71 -23.65 -9.40
C ALA A 265 6.97 -23.78 -10.27
N TRP A 266 6.82 -23.79 -11.58
CA TRP A 266 7.94 -23.86 -12.53
C TRP A 266 8.88 -22.65 -12.40
N ASP A 267 8.33 -21.43 -12.33
CA ASP A 267 9.12 -20.22 -12.13
C ASP A 267 9.99 -20.31 -10.85
N ILE A 268 9.42 -20.79 -9.74
CA ILE A 268 10.13 -20.96 -8.47
C ILE A 268 11.25 -22.01 -8.60
N LEU A 269 10.96 -23.14 -9.26
CA LEU A 269 11.93 -24.21 -9.43
C LEU A 269 13.10 -23.81 -10.35
N GLN A 270 12.84 -23.00 -11.38
CA GLN A 270 13.91 -22.42 -12.21
C GLN A 270 14.78 -21.43 -11.42
N ASP A 271 14.18 -20.63 -10.55
CA ASP A 271 14.95 -19.73 -9.71
C ASP A 271 15.85 -20.49 -8.72
N PHE A 272 15.40 -21.64 -8.23
CA PHE A 272 16.16 -22.49 -7.31
C PHE A 272 17.46 -23.02 -7.89
N GLU A 273 17.53 -23.26 -9.21
CA GLU A 273 18.75 -23.73 -9.87
C GLU A 273 19.86 -22.68 -9.92
N ASN A 274 19.50 -21.41 -9.75
CA ASN A 274 20.46 -20.32 -9.78
C ASN A 274 21.27 -20.24 -8.45
N ALA A 275 22.59 -20.03 -8.56
CA ALA A 275 23.43 -19.71 -7.41
C ALA A 275 23.22 -18.26 -6.88
N ARG A 276 22.02 -17.74 -7.03
CA ARG A 276 21.58 -16.42 -6.57
C ARG A 276 20.31 -16.58 -5.76
N PRO A 277 20.11 -15.77 -4.71
CA PRO A 277 18.89 -15.88 -3.92
C PRO A 277 17.66 -15.48 -4.78
N MET A 278 16.68 -16.37 -4.87
CA MET A 278 15.37 -16.04 -5.40
C MET A 278 14.71 -14.99 -4.48
N ASN A 279 14.12 -13.98 -5.07
CA ASN A 279 13.27 -13.03 -4.35
C ASN A 279 11.95 -12.88 -5.15
N ARG A 280 10.94 -13.69 -4.81
CA ARG A 280 9.71 -13.84 -5.62
C ARG A 280 8.46 -13.59 -4.82
N LEU A 281 7.52 -12.87 -5.45
CA LEU A 281 6.16 -12.66 -4.93
C LEU A 281 5.17 -13.60 -5.62
N LEU A 282 4.53 -14.47 -4.85
CA LEU A 282 3.42 -15.30 -5.29
C LEU A 282 2.10 -14.65 -4.90
N GLN A 283 1.43 -14.06 -5.86
CA GLN A 283 0.14 -13.40 -5.63
C GLN A 283 -1.02 -14.18 -6.22
N GLY A 284 -2.19 -14.05 -5.60
CA GLY A 284 -3.41 -14.69 -6.07
C GLY A 284 -4.51 -14.57 -5.01
N ASP A 285 -5.74 -14.68 -5.44
CA ASP A 285 -6.91 -14.59 -4.57
C ASP A 285 -6.88 -15.58 -3.40
N VAL A 286 -7.72 -15.32 -2.41
CA VAL A 286 -7.92 -16.23 -1.29
C VAL A 286 -8.40 -17.59 -1.82
N GLY A 287 -7.64 -18.65 -1.48
CA GLY A 287 -7.93 -20.01 -1.93
C GLY A 287 -7.50 -20.34 -3.36
N SER A 288 -6.65 -19.54 -4.01
CA SER A 288 -6.01 -19.85 -5.31
C SER A 288 -4.98 -21.00 -5.23
N GLY A 289 -4.65 -21.48 -4.03
CA GLY A 289 -3.74 -22.60 -3.81
C GLY A 289 -2.26 -22.22 -3.65
N LYS A 290 -1.96 -21.02 -3.17
CA LYS A 290 -0.58 -20.56 -2.88
C LYS A 290 0.19 -21.56 -1.99
N THR A 291 -0.46 -22.10 -0.95
CA THR A 291 0.15 -23.05 -0.03
C THR A 291 0.57 -24.35 -0.69
N VAL A 292 -0.12 -24.81 -1.73
CA VAL A 292 0.25 -26.02 -2.48
C VAL A 292 1.51 -25.77 -3.31
N VAL A 293 1.59 -24.64 -3.97
CA VAL A 293 2.80 -24.21 -4.72
C VAL A 293 4.00 -24.09 -3.77
N ALA A 294 3.81 -23.46 -2.61
CA ALA A 294 4.82 -23.34 -1.57
C ALA A 294 5.25 -24.71 -1.01
N GLY A 295 4.29 -25.65 -0.82
CA GLY A 295 4.57 -27.03 -0.38
C GLY A 295 5.39 -27.82 -1.39
N LEU A 296 5.11 -27.68 -2.68
CA LEU A 296 5.91 -28.30 -3.75
C LEU A 296 7.35 -27.78 -3.74
N ALA A 297 7.53 -26.46 -3.63
CA ALA A 297 8.84 -25.85 -3.53
C ALA A 297 9.61 -26.28 -2.27
N ALA A 298 8.93 -26.37 -1.12
CA ALA A 298 9.51 -26.88 0.12
C ALA A 298 9.94 -28.35 0.00
N ARG A 299 9.18 -29.19 -0.72
CA ARG A 299 9.56 -30.57 -1.01
C ARG A 299 10.81 -30.65 -1.86
N GLN A 300 10.95 -29.79 -2.86
CA GLN A 300 12.17 -29.70 -3.69
C GLN A 300 13.37 -29.22 -2.86
N ALA A 301 13.20 -28.23 -1.97
CA ALA A 301 14.27 -27.78 -1.10
C ALA A 301 14.73 -28.89 -0.13
N ALA A 302 13.79 -29.65 0.43
CA ALA A 302 14.09 -30.76 1.33
C ALA A 302 14.83 -31.92 0.62
N SER A 303 14.51 -32.22 -0.67
CA SER A 303 15.25 -33.26 -1.43
C SER A 303 16.72 -32.93 -1.60
N ALA A 304 17.07 -31.65 -1.61
CA ALA A 304 18.45 -31.17 -1.64
C ALA A 304 19.06 -30.99 -0.24
N GLY A 305 18.38 -31.39 0.85
CA GLY A 305 18.85 -31.33 2.22
C GLY A 305 18.73 -29.95 2.86
N TYR A 306 17.89 -29.05 2.33
CA TYR A 306 17.65 -27.74 2.92
C TYR A 306 16.34 -27.69 3.70
N GLN A 307 16.36 -26.95 4.80
CA GLN A 307 15.17 -26.65 5.60
C GLN A 307 14.42 -25.46 5.03
N THR A 308 13.09 -25.46 5.26
CA THR A 308 12.20 -24.37 4.92
C THR A 308 11.65 -23.69 6.17
N ALA A 309 11.74 -22.36 6.26
CA ALA A 309 11.07 -21.55 7.26
C ALA A 309 9.81 -20.92 6.66
N PHE A 310 8.63 -21.15 7.25
CA PHE A 310 7.37 -20.60 6.81
C PHE A 310 6.81 -19.64 7.87
N MET A 311 6.83 -18.35 7.61
CA MET A 311 6.36 -17.31 8.53
C MET A 311 4.93 -16.89 8.21
N ALA A 312 4.03 -16.94 9.21
CA ALA A 312 2.65 -16.50 9.13
C ALA A 312 2.38 -15.37 10.15
N PRO A 313 1.47 -14.42 9.86
CA PRO A 313 1.27 -13.24 10.70
C PRO A 313 0.60 -13.52 12.04
N THR A 314 -0.15 -14.61 12.16
CA THR A 314 -0.87 -14.98 13.38
C THR A 314 -0.70 -16.46 13.72
N GLU A 315 -0.91 -16.82 15.00
CA GLU A 315 -0.80 -18.20 15.46
C GLU A 315 -1.85 -19.11 14.78
N ILE A 316 -3.05 -18.60 14.56
CA ILE A 316 -4.13 -19.35 13.87
C ILE A 316 -3.70 -19.74 12.46
N LEU A 317 -3.18 -18.77 11.69
CA LEU A 317 -2.66 -19.04 10.34
C LEU A 317 -1.46 -19.98 10.36
N ALA A 318 -0.56 -19.82 11.31
CA ALA A 318 0.59 -20.71 11.44
C ALA A 318 0.13 -22.16 11.71
N ARG A 319 -0.84 -22.38 12.59
CA ARG A 319 -1.45 -23.70 12.84
C ARG A 319 -2.09 -24.27 11.58
N GLN A 320 -2.87 -23.47 10.87
CA GLN A 320 -3.54 -23.88 9.64
C GLN A 320 -2.54 -24.26 8.54
N HIS A 321 -1.51 -23.44 8.31
CA HIS A 321 -0.46 -23.76 7.36
C HIS A 321 0.32 -25.02 7.76
N ALA A 322 0.68 -25.16 9.05
CA ALA A 322 1.34 -26.35 9.55
C ALA A 322 0.52 -27.61 9.31
N GLN A 323 -0.79 -27.58 9.61
CA GLN A 323 -1.70 -28.73 9.36
C GLN A 323 -1.83 -29.04 7.87
N THR A 324 -1.95 -28.00 7.02
CA THR A 324 -2.07 -28.17 5.57
C THR A 324 -0.79 -28.75 4.98
N LEU A 325 0.36 -28.17 5.35
CA LEU A 325 1.67 -28.65 4.87
C LEU A 325 1.99 -30.05 5.41
N ALA A 326 1.67 -30.37 6.68
CA ALA A 326 1.85 -31.69 7.22
C ALA A 326 1.08 -32.73 6.38
N LYS A 327 -0.22 -32.50 6.08
CA LYS A 327 -1.02 -33.40 5.23
C LYS A 327 -0.46 -33.53 3.80
N LEU A 328 0.07 -32.46 3.23
CA LEU A 328 0.64 -32.46 1.88
C LEU A 328 1.99 -33.16 1.80
N LEU A 329 2.78 -33.09 2.87
CA LEU A 329 4.18 -33.55 2.90
C LEU A 329 4.37 -34.90 3.61
N GLU A 330 3.40 -35.34 4.42
CA GLU A 330 3.39 -36.66 5.09
C GLU A 330 3.63 -37.84 4.12
N PRO A 331 3.02 -37.89 2.92
CA PRO A 331 3.25 -38.99 1.98
C PRO A 331 4.71 -39.12 1.50
N PHE A 332 5.55 -38.15 1.80
CA PHE A 332 6.97 -38.10 1.44
C PHE A 332 7.89 -38.26 2.64
N GLY A 333 7.36 -38.57 3.83
CA GLY A 333 8.11 -38.73 5.06
C GLY A 333 8.70 -37.42 5.62
N MET A 334 8.21 -36.25 5.16
CA MET A 334 8.71 -34.96 5.63
C MET A 334 8.07 -34.53 6.94
N THR A 335 8.87 -33.94 7.81
CA THR A 335 8.46 -33.47 9.14
C THR A 335 8.15 -31.97 9.13
N VAL A 336 6.98 -31.61 9.63
CA VAL A 336 6.55 -30.20 9.77
C VAL A 336 6.46 -29.84 11.25
N GLY A 337 7.26 -28.86 11.68
CA GLY A 337 7.26 -28.32 13.05
C GLY A 337 6.48 -27.02 13.15
N LEU A 338 5.80 -26.80 14.30
CA LEU A 338 5.03 -25.59 14.59
C LEU A 338 5.65 -24.80 15.74
N LEU A 339 6.18 -23.59 15.46
CA LEU A 339 6.80 -22.70 16.42
C LEU A 339 6.00 -21.41 16.60
N ILE A 340 5.18 -21.35 17.65
CA ILE A 340 4.33 -20.22 18.00
C ILE A 340 4.47 -19.84 19.48
N GLY A 341 3.96 -18.68 19.89
CA GLY A 341 4.08 -18.15 21.24
C GLY A 341 3.45 -19.03 22.31
N SER A 342 2.34 -19.70 21.99
CA SER A 342 1.62 -20.62 22.90
C SER A 342 2.34 -21.94 23.19
N VAL A 343 3.30 -22.37 22.34
CA VAL A 343 4.15 -23.54 22.63
C VAL A 343 5.20 -23.16 23.66
N LYS A 344 5.18 -23.78 24.85
CA LYS A 344 6.04 -23.44 26.00
C LYS A 344 6.80 -24.66 26.56
N GLY A 345 7.74 -24.41 27.44
CA GLY A 345 8.41 -25.45 28.23
C GLY A 345 9.22 -26.45 27.41
N LYS A 346 9.15 -27.73 27.82
CA LYS A 346 9.94 -28.84 27.25
C LYS A 346 9.66 -29.05 25.75
N ALA A 347 8.39 -28.93 25.33
CA ALA A 347 8.02 -29.09 23.92
C ALA A 347 8.72 -28.07 23.00
N ARG A 348 8.85 -26.81 23.45
CA ARG A 348 9.58 -25.78 22.73
C ARG A 348 11.07 -26.06 22.65
N GLN A 349 11.67 -26.54 23.74
CA GLN A 349 13.09 -26.87 23.75
C GLN A 349 13.38 -28.06 22.82
N THR A 350 12.56 -29.10 22.85
CA THR A 350 12.66 -30.25 21.94
C THR A 350 12.58 -29.80 20.49
N LEU A 351 11.64 -28.89 20.16
CA LEU A 351 11.50 -28.36 18.80
C LEU A 351 12.76 -27.56 18.37
N TYR A 352 13.34 -26.75 19.26
CA TYR A 352 14.60 -26.06 18.95
C TYR A 352 15.73 -27.04 18.64
N GLN A 353 15.86 -28.15 19.40
CA GLN A 353 16.83 -29.18 19.14
C GLN A 353 16.62 -29.89 17.81
N GLN A 354 15.36 -30.17 17.47
CA GLN A 354 14.98 -30.79 16.21
C GLN A 354 15.24 -29.88 15.00
N ILE A 355 15.03 -28.57 15.13
CA ILE A 355 15.36 -27.59 14.09
C ILE A 355 16.90 -27.55 13.91
N ALA A 356 17.64 -27.46 15.00
CA ALA A 356 19.09 -27.35 14.97
C ALA A 356 19.80 -28.63 14.48
N SER A 357 19.18 -29.80 14.65
CA SER A 357 19.69 -31.09 14.15
C SER A 357 19.27 -31.39 12.70
N GLY A 358 18.37 -30.63 12.10
CA GLY A 358 17.83 -30.92 10.77
C GLY A 358 16.69 -31.97 10.75
N ALA A 359 16.24 -32.43 11.92
CA ALA A 359 15.16 -33.43 12.01
C ALA A 359 13.77 -32.90 11.61
N VAL A 360 13.63 -31.59 11.42
CA VAL A 360 12.41 -30.95 10.90
C VAL A 360 12.71 -30.30 9.57
N ASP A 361 11.99 -30.69 8.52
CA ASP A 361 12.19 -30.17 7.16
C ASP A 361 11.55 -28.80 6.94
N VAL A 362 10.34 -28.62 7.49
CA VAL A 362 9.56 -27.36 7.37
C VAL A 362 9.18 -26.85 8.74
N VAL A 363 9.59 -25.63 9.08
CA VAL A 363 9.24 -24.98 10.34
C VAL A 363 8.25 -23.88 10.07
N VAL A 364 6.99 -24.06 10.48
CA VAL A 364 5.94 -23.05 10.37
C VAL A 364 5.86 -22.28 11.70
N GLY A 365 5.79 -20.95 11.64
CA GLY A 365 5.66 -20.17 12.86
C GLY A 365 5.29 -18.71 12.62
N THR A 366 5.23 -17.97 13.71
CA THR A 366 5.03 -16.52 13.70
C THR A 366 6.37 -15.80 13.88
N HIS A 367 6.38 -14.56 14.39
CA HIS A 367 7.60 -13.86 14.80
C HIS A 367 8.50 -14.68 15.77
N ALA A 368 8.02 -15.80 16.29
CA ALA A 368 8.85 -16.71 17.08
C ALA A 368 10.04 -17.29 16.29
N LEU A 369 9.93 -17.41 14.95
CA LEU A 369 10.99 -17.88 14.06
C LEU A 369 12.22 -16.98 14.05
N ILE A 370 12.06 -15.67 14.25
CA ILE A 370 13.16 -14.71 14.22
C ILE A 370 13.88 -14.56 15.57
N GLN A 371 13.43 -15.25 16.63
CA GLN A 371 14.07 -15.19 17.95
C GLN A 371 15.49 -15.77 17.91
N ASN A 372 16.41 -15.20 18.71
CA ASN A 372 17.82 -15.60 18.70
C ASN A 372 18.08 -17.08 19.03
N LYS A 373 17.17 -17.71 19.79
CA LYS A 373 17.26 -19.13 20.19
C LYS A 373 16.95 -20.12 19.05
N VAL A 374 16.41 -19.65 17.93
CA VAL A 374 16.09 -20.49 16.77
C VAL A 374 17.31 -20.53 15.87
N GLU A 375 17.91 -21.71 15.73
CA GLU A 375 19.04 -21.97 14.84
C GLU A 375 18.61 -23.07 13.87
N PHE A 376 18.72 -22.81 12.57
CA PHE A 376 18.47 -23.80 11.54
C PHE A 376 19.74 -24.59 11.25
N HIS A 377 19.61 -25.87 10.90
CA HIS A 377 20.71 -26.69 10.44
C HIS A 377 21.23 -26.22 9.08
N ARG A 378 20.32 -26.17 8.08
CA ARG A 378 20.57 -25.70 6.69
C ARG A 378 19.37 -24.98 6.13
N LEU A 379 19.18 -23.70 6.47
CA LEU A 379 18.07 -22.90 5.95
C LEU A 379 18.34 -22.49 4.50
N GLY A 380 17.63 -23.08 3.54
CA GLY A 380 17.76 -22.76 2.11
C GLY A 380 16.54 -22.03 1.51
N PHE A 381 15.38 -22.14 2.19
CA PHE A 381 14.14 -21.57 1.67
C PHE A 381 13.33 -20.87 2.77
N VAL A 382 12.88 -19.66 2.49
CA VAL A 382 12.04 -18.84 3.39
C VAL A 382 10.76 -18.50 2.68
N ILE A 383 9.63 -18.75 3.34
CA ILE A 383 8.29 -18.39 2.86
C ILE A 383 7.69 -17.42 3.86
N ILE A 384 7.14 -16.30 3.37
CA ILE A 384 6.46 -15.29 4.19
C ILE A 384 5.05 -15.08 3.65
N ASP A 385 4.04 -15.47 4.44
CA ASP A 385 2.64 -15.25 4.07
C ASP A 385 2.16 -13.89 4.56
N GLU A 386 1.31 -13.22 3.75
CA GLU A 386 0.82 -11.87 4.01
C GLU A 386 1.95 -10.89 4.35
N GLN A 387 2.97 -10.83 3.47
CA GLN A 387 4.22 -10.10 3.73
C GLN A 387 4.02 -8.64 4.19
N HIS A 388 2.92 -7.99 3.77
CA HIS A 388 2.60 -6.63 4.16
C HIS A 388 2.34 -6.46 5.67
N ARG A 389 2.20 -7.54 6.42
CA ARG A 389 2.04 -7.56 7.89
C ARG A 389 3.35 -7.63 8.65
N PHE A 390 4.47 -7.75 7.94
CA PHE A 390 5.81 -7.83 8.55
C PHE A 390 6.68 -6.65 8.13
N GLY A 391 7.38 -6.07 9.10
CA GLY A 391 8.37 -5.03 8.84
C GLY A 391 9.58 -5.56 8.06
N VAL A 392 10.28 -4.68 7.37
CA VAL A 392 11.53 -5.00 6.62
C VAL A 392 12.55 -5.68 7.53
N GLU A 393 12.79 -5.13 8.72
CA GLU A 393 13.75 -5.65 9.70
C GLU A 393 13.44 -7.10 10.14
N GLN A 394 12.15 -7.46 10.29
CA GLN A 394 11.75 -8.81 10.67
C GLN A 394 12.07 -9.83 9.57
N ARG A 395 11.88 -9.44 8.32
CA ARG A 395 12.19 -10.29 7.16
C ARG A 395 13.70 -10.49 7.02
N GLN A 396 14.48 -9.41 7.13
CA GLN A 396 15.94 -9.47 7.11
C GLN A 396 16.49 -10.37 8.21
N ARG A 397 15.98 -10.25 9.45
CA ARG A 397 16.40 -11.12 10.56
C ARG A 397 16.14 -12.60 10.29
N LEU A 398 15.06 -12.94 9.56
CA LEU A 398 14.79 -14.34 9.20
C LEU A 398 15.76 -14.84 8.13
N LEU A 399 16.04 -14.03 7.11
CA LEU A 399 16.99 -14.38 6.05
C LEU A 399 18.43 -14.55 6.59
N MET A 400 18.81 -13.78 7.62
CA MET A 400 20.13 -13.87 8.25
C MET A 400 20.28 -15.05 9.24
N LYS A 401 19.28 -15.94 9.36
CA LYS A 401 19.34 -17.15 10.21
C LYS A 401 20.15 -18.31 9.61
N VAL A 402 20.90 -18.07 8.56
CA VAL A 402 21.80 -19.05 7.93
C VAL A 402 23.06 -19.20 8.78
N LYS A 403 23.49 -20.43 9.06
CA LYS A 403 24.82 -20.70 9.61
C LYS A 403 25.86 -20.52 8.51
N ASP A 404 27.01 -19.92 8.84
CA ASP A 404 28.17 -19.79 7.94
C ASP A 404 28.66 -21.17 7.47
N GLU A 405 28.09 -21.70 6.40
CA GLU A 405 28.70 -22.77 5.64
C GLU A 405 29.75 -22.15 4.69
N LYS A 406 31.01 -22.49 4.86
CA LYS A 406 32.07 -22.21 3.89
C LYS A 406 31.67 -22.88 2.58
N VAL A 407 31.24 -22.09 1.60
CA VAL A 407 31.03 -22.56 0.23
C VAL A 407 32.37 -23.17 -0.24
N GLY A 408 32.37 -24.46 -0.50
CA GLY A 408 33.58 -25.19 -0.95
C GLY A 408 34.17 -24.52 -2.21
N SER A 409 35.48 -24.33 -2.21
CA SER A 409 36.28 -23.59 -3.18
C SER A 409 36.31 -24.18 -4.62
N GLY A 410 35.32 -24.97 -5.01
CA GLY A 410 35.33 -25.71 -6.28
C GLY A 410 34.63 -25.05 -7.49
N ALA A 411 33.94 -23.93 -7.35
CA ALA A 411 33.14 -23.35 -8.44
C ALA A 411 33.56 -21.92 -8.86
N LEU A 412 34.66 -21.39 -8.36
CA LEU A 412 35.09 -20.00 -8.58
C LEU A 412 36.37 -19.83 -9.41
N ASP A 413 36.91 -20.88 -10.00
CA ASP A 413 38.20 -20.81 -10.73
C ASP A 413 38.10 -20.39 -12.21
N THR A 414 36.96 -19.91 -12.69
CA THR A 414 36.83 -19.50 -14.10
C THR A 414 36.49 -18.02 -14.36
N LEU A 415 36.49 -17.18 -13.33
CA LEU A 415 36.26 -15.75 -13.53
C LEU A 415 37.13 -14.94 -12.55
N SER A 416 38.43 -14.73 -12.85
CA SER A 416 39.14 -13.58 -12.28
C SER A 416 40.46 -13.33 -13.02
N GLU A 417 40.52 -12.31 -13.82
CA GLU A 417 41.72 -11.51 -13.96
C GLU A 417 41.44 -10.13 -13.33
N PRO A 418 42.30 -9.63 -12.40
CA PRO A 418 42.10 -8.33 -11.80
C PRO A 418 42.68 -7.24 -12.67
N MET A 419 41.84 -6.30 -13.11
CA MET A 419 42.30 -5.06 -13.72
C MET A 419 42.96 -4.16 -12.66
N THR A 420 44.25 -4.06 -12.73
CA THR A 420 45.11 -3.18 -11.91
C THR A 420 44.93 -1.73 -12.38
N ILE A 421 44.37 -0.85 -11.55
CA ILE A 421 44.42 0.59 -11.78
C ILE A 421 45.58 1.15 -10.97
N ALA A 422 46.59 1.69 -11.65
CA ALA A 422 47.77 2.31 -11.11
C ALA A 422 47.41 3.60 -10.34
N ALA A 423 47.83 3.66 -9.07
CA ALA A 423 47.82 4.85 -8.26
C ALA A 423 49.09 5.65 -8.52
N GLY A 424 48.96 6.84 -9.12
CA GLY A 424 50.03 7.80 -9.27
C GLY A 424 50.34 8.48 -7.93
N SER A 425 51.60 8.32 -7.52
CA SER A 425 52.18 8.99 -6.37
C SER A 425 52.58 10.45 -6.69
N SER A 426 52.19 11.39 -5.81
CA SER A 426 52.96 12.62 -5.62
C SER A 426 53.09 12.93 -4.14
N ARG A 427 54.35 12.85 -3.70
CA ARG A 427 54.83 13.36 -2.40
C ARG A 427 54.90 14.90 -2.47
N GLU A 428 54.45 15.57 -1.42
CA GLU A 428 55.13 16.78 -0.96
C GLU A 428 55.07 16.95 0.56
N THR A 429 56.20 17.37 1.08
CA THR A 429 56.66 17.47 2.45
C THR A 429 56.29 18.84 3.05
N GLY A 430 56.04 18.94 4.36
CA GLY A 430 55.96 20.22 5.05
C GLY A 430 55.60 20.15 6.55
N ARG A 431 56.60 20.00 7.35
CA ARG A 431 56.91 20.47 8.74
C ARG A 431 55.81 20.92 9.69
N ALA A 432 55.97 20.36 10.88
CA ALA A 432 55.31 20.68 12.15
C ALA A 432 55.77 21.98 12.85
N ALA A 433 54.94 22.49 13.75
CA ALA A 433 55.24 22.87 15.14
C ALA A 433 54.02 23.48 15.86
N PRO A 434 54.03 23.63 17.22
CA PRO A 434 52.97 23.07 18.07
C PRO A 434 52.28 24.11 18.97
N GLY A 435 51.19 23.68 19.62
CA GLY A 435 50.78 24.26 20.92
C GLY A 435 49.43 24.98 20.98
N SER A 436 48.45 24.37 21.59
CA SER A 436 47.87 24.87 22.86
C SER A 436 46.61 24.09 23.25
N ARG A 437 46.45 23.96 24.57
CA ARG A 437 45.56 23.15 25.40
C ARG A 437 44.05 23.42 25.17
N ALA A 438 43.34 22.30 25.15
CA ALA A 438 42.12 21.90 25.89
C ALA A 438 41.07 22.91 26.35
N ILE A 439 39.78 22.58 26.11
CA ILE A 439 38.75 22.43 27.14
C ILE A 439 37.60 21.59 26.57
N HIS A 440 36.99 20.77 27.46
CA HIS A 440 35.98 19.73 27.27
C HIS A 440 34.64 20.20 26.71
N GLY A 441 34.00 19.35 25.91
CA GLY A 441 32.57 19.33 25.62
C GLY A 441 32.27 18.04 24.85
N GLY A 442 31.70 17.05 25.53
CA GLY A 442 31.46 15.74 24.97
C GLY A 442 30.33 15.78 23.93
N GLU A 443 30.62 15.33 22.74
CA GLU A 443 29.66 14.82 21.79
C GLU A 443 30.15 13.41 21.39
N GLU A 444 29.29 12.42 21.64
CA GLU A 444 29.55 11.05 21.25
C GLU A 444 29.59 10.95 19.72
N SER A 445 30.81 10.95 19.21
CA SER A 445 31.11 10.58 17.83
C SER A 445 30.94 9.07 17.68
N VAL A 446 29.90 8.62 17.00
CA VAL A 446 29.80 7.25 16.50
C VAL A 446 30.92 7.03 15.51
N SER A 447 31.90 6.27 15.97
CA SER A 447 33.14 5.89 15.35
C SER A 447 32.95 5.34 13.94
N SER A 448 33.65 5.94 12.99
CA SER A 448 34.02 5.41 11.67
C SER A 448 35.13 4.35 11.80
N ALA A 449 34.86 3.28 12.52
CA ALA A 449 35.70 2.09 12.55
C ALA A 449 34.95 0.99 11.83
N LEU A 450 35.30 0.74 10.56
CA LEU A 450 35.09 -0.56 9.88
C LEU A 450 35.53 -0.45 8.40
N LEU A 451 36.84 -0.37 8.20
CA LEU A 451 37.43 -0.88 6.96
C LEU A 451 38.66 -1.72 7.35
N ASP A 452 38.39 -2.80 8.11
CA ASP A 452 39.29 -3.89 8.18
C ASP A 452 38.94 -4.86 7.05
N THR A 453 39.78 -4.90 6.01
CA THR A 453 39.72 -5.84 4.90
C THR A 453 40.06 -7.27 5.38
N LYS A 454 39.27 -7.83 6.26
CA LYS A 454 39.14 -9.28 6.43
C LYS A 454 38.21 -9.78 5.32
N LYS A 455 38.69 -10.76 4.54
CA LYS A 455 37.88 -11.53 3.59
C LYS A 455 36.57 -11.89 4.25
N ILE A 456 35.49 -11.11 3.94
CA ILE A 456 34.13 -11.43 4.32
C ILE A 456 33.77 -12.65 3.48
N SER A 457 33.70 -13.83 4.09
CA SER A 457 33.05 -14.97 3.48
C SER A 457 31.59 -14.56 3.34
N VAL A 458 31.14 -14.27 2.11
CA VAL A 458 29.75 -13.91 1.84
C VAL A 458 28.92 -15.15 2.15
N ALA A 459 28.24 -15.17 3.29
CA ALA A 459 27.30 -16.23 3.62
C ALA A 459 26.22 -16.27 2.52
N ALA A 460 25.97 -17.48 1.99
CA ALA A 460 24.93 -17.63 0.97
C ALA A 460 23.56 -17.35 1.57
N MET A 461 22.73 -16.58 0.85
CA MET A 461 21.38 -16.21 1.29
C MET A 461 20.35 -17.27 0.88
N PRO A 462 19.33 -17.54 1.71
CA PRO A 462 18.23 -18.43 1.35
C PRO A 462 17.34 -17.80 0.28
N HIS A 463 16.65 -18.64 -0.48
CA HIS A 463 15.59 -18.20 -1.38
C HIS A 463 14.39 -17.65 -0.61
N LEU A 464 13.81 -16.55 -1.06
CA LEU A 464 12.63 -15.92 -0.46
C LEU A 464 11.41 -16.02 -1.38
N LEU A 465 10.34 -16.60 -0.86
CA LEU A 465 9.00 -16.57 -1.45
C LEU A 465 8.06 -15.76 -0.56
N ALA A 466 7.71 -14.57 -1.00
CA ALA A 466 6.68 -13.77 -0.39
C ALA A 466 5.31 -14.15 -0.97
N MET A 467 4.29 -14.26 -0.12
CA MET A 467 2.92 -14.55 -0.57
C MET A 467 1.95 -13.45 -0.13
N THR A 468 0.94 -13.19 -0.93
CA THR A 468 -0.16 -12.29 -0.56
C THR A 468 -1.49 -12.80 -1.09
N ALA A 469 -2.54 -12.65 -0.28
CA ALA A 469 -3.91 -12.93 -0.67
C ALA A 469 -4.63 -11.70 -1.22
N THR A 470 -4.03 -10.50 -1.06
CA THR A 470 -4.51 -9.31 -1.75
C THR A 470 -3.93 -9.27 -3.15
N PRO A 471 -4.75 -9.29 -4.19
CA PRO A 471 -4.25 -8.98 -5.53
C PRO A 471 -3.64 -7.57 -5.53
N ILE A 472 -2.36 -7.51 -5.86
CA ILE A 472 -1.65 -6.25 -6.02
C ILE A 472 -1.79 -5.85 -7.47
N PRO A 473 -2.29 -4.65 -7.79
CA PRO A 473 -2.35 -4.17 -9.16
C PRO A 473 -0.99 -4.31 -9.85
N ARG A 474 -1.01 -4.72 -11.11
CA ARG A 474 0.23 -5.01 -11.84
C ARG A 474 1.18 -3.81 -11.88
N SER A 475 0.62 -2.61 -11.99
CA SER A 475 1.37 -1.36 -11.96
C SER A 475 2.11 -1.13 -10.63
N LEU A 476 1.45 -1.44 -9.51
CA LEU A 476 2.05 -1.34 -8.18
C LEU A 476 3.13 -2.41 -7.97
N ALA A 477 2.89 -3.63 -8.46
CA ALA A 477 3.88 -4.71 -8.41
C ALA A 477 5.16 -4.33 -9.17
N LEU A 478 5.03 -3.68 -10.32
CA LEU A 478 6.15 -3.29 -11.16
C LEU A 478 6.92 -2.04 -10.66
N THR A 479 6.34 -1.24 -9.80
CA THR A 479 6.96 0.00 -9.27
C THR A 479 7.54 -0.19 -7.88
N VAL A 480 6.68 -0.55 -6.92
CA VAL A 480 7.05 -0.65 -5.49
C VAL A 480 7.74 -1.97 -5.19
N TYR A 481 7.28 -3.05 -5.84
CA TYR A 481 7.83 -4.40 -5.67
C TYR A 481 8.69 -4.85 -6.86
N GLY A 482 9.22 -3.93 -7.65
CA GLY A 482 9.98 -4.25 -8.86
C GLY A 482 11.32 -4.96 -8.61
N GLU A 483 11.78 -5.05 -7.36
CA GLU A 483 12.88 -5.92 -6.95
C GLU A 483 12.47 -7.41 -6.88
N LEU A 484 11.15 -7.69 -6.76
CA LEU A 484 10.60 -9.05 -6.74
C LEU A 484 10.27 -9.54 -8.15
N ASP A 485 10.56 -10.79 -8.43
CA ASP A 485 9.93 -11.50 -9.52
C ASP A 485 8.51 -11.90 -9.12
N VAL A 486 7.55 -11.78 -10.03
CA VAL A 486 6.13 -11.96 -9.70
C VAL A 486 5.57 -13.17 -10.43
N SER A 487 4.99 -14.10 -9.68
CA SER A 487 4.17 -15.19 -10.21
C SER A 487 2.71 -15.01 -9.78
N VAL A 488 1.79 -15.10 -10.72
CA VAL A 488 0.36 -14.80 -10.52
C VAL A 488 -0.46 -16.08 -10.60
N LEU A 489 -1.32 -16.29 -9.61
CA LEU A 489 -2.36 -17.32 -9.61
C LEU A 489 -3.70 -16.68 -9.97
N ASP A 490 -3.95 -16.55 -11.26
CA ASP A 490 -5.14 -15.93 -11.84
C ASP A 490 -6.28 -16.92 -12.13
N GLU A 491 -6.08 -18.20 -11.78
CA GLU A 491 -7.06 -19.25 -11.93
C GLU A 491 -7.52 -19.78 -10.57
N LEU A 492 -8.82 -19.99 -10.40
CA LEU A 492 -9.37 -20.69 -9.25
C LEU A 492 -9.33 -22.21 -9.46
N PRO A 493 -9.12 -23.00 -8.39
CA PRO A 493 -9.19 -24.47 -8.45
C PRO A 493 -10.54 -24.98 -9.01
N ARG A 494 -10.50 -26.07 -9.76
CA ARG A 494 -11.69 -26.69 -10.36
C ARG A 494 -12.72 -27.08 -9.27
N GLY A 495 -14.01 -26.90 -9.58
CA GLY A 495 -15.11 -27.24 -8.68
C GLY A 495 -15.56 -26.12 -7.75
N ARG A 496 -14.89 -24.98 -7.76
CA ARG A 496 -15.29 -23.80 -7.00
C ARG A 496 -16.38 -23.03 -7.74
N ARG A 497 -17.47 -22.68 -7.02
CA ARG A 497 -18.56 -21.86 -7.58
C ARG A 497 -18.31 -20.39 -7.34
N PRO A 498 -18.63 -19.50 -8.28
CA PRO A 498 -18.59 -18.05 -8.04
C PRO A 498 -19.49 -17.68 -6.86
N ILE A 499 -19.04 -16.73 -6.04
CA ILE A 499 -19.81 -16.22 -4.90
C ILE A 499 -20.84 -15.24 -5.45
N LEU A 500 -22.13 -15.49 -5.15
CA LEU A 500 -23.19 -14.58 -5.51
C LEU A 500 -23.20 -13.40 -4.53
N THR A 501 -22.87 -12.23 -5.03
CA THR A 501 -22.82 -11.01 -4.24
C THR A 501 -24.05 -10.17 -4.54
N THR A 502 -24.74 -9.68 -3.49
CA THR A 502 -25.97 -8.89 -3.64
C THR A 502 -25.93 -7.70 -2.68
N ILE A 503 -26.23 -6.53 -3.19
CA ILE A 503 -26.38 -5.29 -2.41
C ILE A 503 -27.79 -5.25 -1.84
N ILE A 504 -27.91 -5.12 -0.52
CA ILE A 504 -29.18 -5.13 0.20
C ILE A 504 -29.46 -3.73 0.75
N SER A 505 -30.50 -3.09 0.21
CA SER A 505 -31.02 -1.83 0.73
C SER A 505 -31.80 -2.04 2.04
N PRO A 506 -31.96 -1.04 2.92
CA PRO A 506 -32.67 -1.19 4.17
C PRO A 506 -34.09 -1.78 4.06
N PRO A 507 -34.93 -1.45 3.04
CA PRO A 507 -36.24 -2.08 2.86
C PRO A 507 -36.18 -3.58 2.52
N SER A 508 -35.08 -4.06 1.94
CA SER A 508 -34.93 -5.44 1.48
C SER A 508 -34.29 -6.37 2.50
N ARG A 509 -33.99 -5.87 3.72
CA ARG A 509 -33.27 -6.63 4.76
C ARG A 509 -34.01 -7.86 5.24
N GLU A 510 -35.34 -7.77 5.41
CA GLU A 510 -36.16 -8.91 5.88
C GLU A 510 -36.11 -10.08 4.91
N ALA A 511 -36.19 -9.83 3.60
CA ALA A 511 -36.07 -10.87 2.60
C ALA A 511 -34.67 -11.52 2.63
N ALA A 512 -33.62 -10.74 2.85
CA ALA A 512 -32.24 -11.25 3.00
C ALA A 512 -32.13 -12.13 4.26
N TYR A 513 -32.66 -11.71 5.41
CA TYR A 513 -32.65 -12.51 6.64
C TYR A 513 -33.40 -13.82 6.48
N THR A 514 -34.53 -13.82 5.80
CA THR A 514 -35.29 -15.05 5.49
C THR A 514 -34.46 -16.00 4.63
N ALA A 515 -33.81 -15.49 3.58
CA ALA A 515 -32.93 -16.30 2.73
C ALA A 515 -31.72 -16.89 3.51
N ILE A 516 -31.13 -16.10 4.39
CA ILE A 516 -30.04 -16.52 5.27
C ILE A 516 -30.51 -17.64 6.20
N ASP A 517 -31.68 -17.47 6.84
CA ASP A 517 -32.22 -18.45 7.78
C ASP A 517 -32.53 -19.79 7.11
N GLN A 518 -33.02 -19.76 5.86
CA GLN A 518 -33.24 -20.99 5.05
C GLN A 518 -31.92 -21.73 4.80
N GLN A 519 -30.84 -21.05 4.57
CA GLN A 519 -29.51 -21.66 4.38
C GLN A 519 -28.99 -22.25 5.72
N ILE A 520 -29.22 -21.57 6.84
CA ILE A 520 -28.85 -22.09 8.17
C ILE A 520 -29.66 -23.36 8.47
N ALA A 521 -30.96 -23.40 8.13
CA ALA A 521 -31.79 -24.58 8.27
C ALA A 521 -31.28 -25.79 7.46
N GLN A 522 -30.55 -25.56 6.37
CA GLN A 522 -29.84 -26.58 5.59
C GLN A 522 -28.48 -26.97 6.20
N GLY A 523 -28.17 -26.51 7.41
CA GLY A 523 -26.91 -26.79 8.12
C GLY A 523 -25.73 -25.92 7.68
N ARG A 524 -25.95 -24.78 7.00
CA ARG A 524 -24.89 -23.84 6.60
C ARG A 524 -24.59 -22.84 7.72
N GLN A 525 -23.38 -22.29 7.70
CA GLN A 525 -22.93 -21.31 8.69
C GLN A 525 -22.74 -19.93 8.07
N VAL A 526 -22.85 -18.91 8.89
CA VAL A 526 -22.87 -17.50 8.49
C VAL A 526 -21.79 -16.71 9.22
N TYR A 527 -21.00 -15.94 8.48
CA TYR A 527 -20.22 -14.84 9.00
C TYR A 527 -21.01 -13.53 8.91
N VAL A 528 -21.08 -12.81 10.01
CA VAL A 528 -21.60 -11.44 10.07
C VAL A 528 -20.46 -10.50 10.46
N VAL A 529 -20.15 -9.53 9.59
CA VAL A 529 -19.05 -8.58 9.79
C VAL A 529 -19.61 -7.19 9.99
N CYS A 530 -19.22 -6.54 11.09
CA CYS A 530 -19.61 -5.17 11.43
C CYS A 530 -18.48 -4.18 11.11
N SER A 531 -18.83 -2.96 10.67
CA SER A 531 -17.87 -1.89 10.43
C SER A 531 -17.24 -1.38 11.73
N LEU A 532 -15.96 -0.98 11.64
CA LEU A 532 -15.27 -0.25 12.70
C LEU A 532 -15.68 1.22 12.61
N ILE A 533 -16.38 1.75 13.61
CA ILE A 533 -16.65 3.19 13.68
C ILE A 533 -15.36 3.88 14.15
N ALA A 534 -14.80 4.77 13.34
CA ALA A 534 -13.42 5.25 13.34
C ALA A 534 -12.93 6.08 14.54
N ASP A 535 -13.68 6.26 15.66
CA ASP A 535 -13.34 7.31 16.63
C ASP A 535 -12.93 6.89 18.04
N SER A 536 -12.87 5.64 18.41
CA SER A 536 -12.22 5.20 19.67
C SER A 536 -12.07 3.69 19.76
N ASP A 537 -11.02 3.20 20.43
CA ASP A 537 -10.80 1.80 20.82
C ASP A 537 -11.96 1.11 21.56
N SER A 538 -12.89 1.90 22.09
CA SER A 538 -14.10 1.42 22.76
C SER A 538 -15.27 1.15 21.81
N SER A 539 -15.21 1.58 20.54
CA SER A 539 -16.30 1.49 19.58
C SER A 539 -16.48 0.10 18.97
N ASP A 540 -15.37 -0.63 18.77
CA ASP A 540 -15.35 -1.97 18.16
C ASP A 540 -16.21 -2.98 18.91
N ARG A 541 -16.01 -3.04 20.23
CA ARG A 541 -16.77 -3.90 21.11
C ARG A 541 -18.25 -3.53 21.11
N LYS A 542 -18.57 -2.23 21.18
CA LYS A 542 -19.97 -1.77 21.22
C LYS A 542 -20.72 -2.07 19.94
N SER A 543 -20.07 -1.96 18.76
CA SER A 543 -20.68 -2.25 17.47
C SER A 543 -21.02 -3.74 17.31
N VAL A 544 -20.08 -4.66 17.61
CA VAL A 544 -20.30 -6.11 17.55
C VAL A 544 -21.30 -6.56 18.60
N GLU A 545 -21.23 -6.07 19.83
CA GLU A 545 -22.19 -6.41 20.89
C GLU A 545 -23.62 -5.94 20.58
N ALA A 546 -23.76 -4.75 19.98
CA ALA A 546 -25.06 -4.23 19.59
C ALA A 546 -25.68 -5.10 18.50
N GLU A 547 -24.90 -5.45 17.48
CA GLU A 547 -25.34 -6.29 16.38
C GLU A 547 -25.64 -7.72 16.85
N TYR A 548 -24.76 -8.30 17.69
CA TYR A 548 -25.00 -9.59 18.32
C TYR A 548 -26.35 -9.61 19.07
N LYS A 549 -26.61 -8.57 19.89
CA LYS A 549 -27.87 -8.46 20.62
C LYS A 549 -29.06 -8.31 19.67
N ARG A 550 -28.94 -7.51 18.62
CA ARG A 550 -30.00 -7.32 17.63
C ARG A 550 -30.34 -8.63 16.92
N LEU A 551 -29.36 -9.35 16.44
CA LEU A 551 -29.56 -10.63 15.76
C LEU A 551 -30.13 -11.68 16.70
N LYS A 552 -29.63 -11.77 17.93
CA LYS A 552 -30.06 -12.75 18.93
C LYS A 552 -31.47 -12.50 19.45
N ASN A 553 -31.84 -11.24 19.68
CA ASN A 553 -33.11 -10.94 20.33
C ASN A 553 -34.26 -10.70 19.34
N SER A 554 -33.97 -10.32 18.09
CA SER A 554 -35.00 -9.84 17.17
C SER A 554 -35.08 -10.61 15.84
N ILE A 555 -33.99 -11.27 15.39
CA ILE A 555 -33.93 -11.85 14.03
C ILE A 555 -33.70 -13.37 14.07
N PHE A 556 -32.59 -13.80 14.67
CA PHE A 556 -32.14 -15.18 14.69
C PHE A 556 -32.10 -15.75 16.10
N GLY A 557 -33.08 -15.41 16.97
CA GLY A 557 -33.13 -15.84 18.38
C GLY A 557 -33.16 -17.36 18.58
N HIS A 558 -33.61 -18.10 17.57
CA HIS A 558 -33.67 -19.55 17.54
C HIS A 558 -32.37 -20.21 17.05
N ARG A 559 -31.33 -19.43 16.68
CA ARG A 559 -30.05 -19.92 16.21
C ARG A 559 -28.93 -19.73 17.25
N ARG A 560 -27.89 -20.55 17.15
CA ARG A 560 -26.72 -20.48 18.01
C ARG A 560 -25.76 -19.43 17.47
N ILE A 561 -25.60 -18.30 18.18
CA ILE A 561 -24.82 -17.18 17.75
C ILE A 561 -23.64 -16.99 18.69
N ALA A 562 -22.43 -16.86 18.13
CA ALA A 562 -21.23 -16.43 18.84
C ALA A 562 -20.79 -15.02 18.38
N MET A 563 -19.98 -14.35 19.20
CA MET A 563 -19.34 -13.09 18.81
C MET A 563 -17.83 -13.16 18.99
N LEU A 564 -17.11 -12.42 18.13
CA LEU A 564 -15.66 -12.34 18.12
C LEU A 564 -15.21 -10.89 17.87
N HIS A 565 -14.35 -10.34 18.75
CA HIS A 565 -13.81 -8.99 18.55
C HIS A 565 -12.35 -8.87 19.00
N GLY A 566 -11.67 -7.79 18.56
CA GLY A 566 -10.23 -7.58 18.74
C GLY A 566 -9.73 -7.64 20.19
N LYS A 567 -10.56 -7.23 21.16
CA LYS A 567 -10.20 -7.13 22.59
C LYS A 567 -10.30 -8.44 23.39
N MET A 568 -10.83 -9.49 22.79
CA MET A 568 -10.87 -10.82 23.45
C MET A 568 -9.45 -11.38 23.57
N ARG A 569 -9.22 -12.22 24.57
CA ARG A 569 -7.97 -12.94 24.76
C ARG A 569 -7.72 -13.87 23.58
N ALA A 570 -6.47 -14.11 23.25
CA ALA A 570 -6.09 -14.98 22.13
C ALA A 570 -6.71 -16.39 22.28
N ASP A 571 -6.62 -16.96 23.48
CA ASP A 571 -7.16 -18.29 23.81
C ASP A 571 -8.67 -18.37 23.59
N GLU A 572 -9.43 -17.32 23.98
CA GLU A 572 -10.87 -17.25 23.78
C GLU A 572 -11.24 -17.15 22.29
N LYS A 573 -10.47 -16.35 21.53
CA LYS A 573 -10.66 -16.25 20.08
C LYS A 573 -10.45 -17.58 19.38
N ASP A 574 -9.38 -18.27 19.75
CA ASP A 574 -9.04 -19.59 19.19
C ASP A 574 -10.13 -20.61 19.51
N GLN A 575 -10.66 -20.62 20.74
CA GLN A 575 -11.72 -21.52 21.14
C GLN A 575 -13.03 -21.25 20.38
N ILE A 576 -13.47 -20.00 20.29
CA ILE A 576 -14.69 -19.63 19.56
C ILE A 576 -14.57 -19.99 18.07
N MET A 577 -13.41 -19.76 17.47
CA MET A 577 -13.17 -20.13 16.07
C MET A 577 -13.17 -21.65 15.87
N GLN A 578 -12.62 -22.41 16.81
CA GLN A 578 -12.65 -23.87 16.76
C GLN A 578 -14.09 -24.38 16.92
N ASP A 579 -14.84 -23.86 17.91
CA ASP A 579 -16.25 -24.22 18.14
C ASP A 579 -17.11 -23.87 16.91
N PHE A 580 -16.85 -22.75 16.25
CA PHE A 580 -17.52 -22.39 15.01
C PHE A 580 -17.17 -23.37 13.87
N LYS A 581 -15.91 -23.75 13.73
CA LYS A 581 -15.48 -24.75 12.76
C LYS A 581 -16.11 -26.11 13.02
N ASP A 582 -16.29 -26.48 14.29
CA ASP A 582 -16.90 -27.73 14.75
C ASP A 582 -18.45 -27.64 14.78
N GLN A 583 -19.02 -26.61 14.15
CA GLN A 583 -20.48 -26.39 13.98
C GLN A 583 -21.25 -26.24 15.30
N GLN A 584 -20.59 -25.81 16.38
CA GLN A 584 -21.28 -25.50 17.64
C GLN A 584 -22.08 -24.20 17.55
N TYR A 585 -21.74 -23.35 16.61
CA TYR A 585 -22.42 -22.08 16.31
C TYR A 585 -22.85 -22.03 14.85
N ASP A 586 -24.03 -21.47 14.60
CA ASP A 586 -24.59 -21.29 13.26
C ASP A 586 -24.17 -19.93 12.66
N ILE A 587 -24.05 -18.92 13.52
CA ILE A 587 -23.69 -17.54 13.14
C ILE A 587 -22.53 -17.06 14.00
N LEU A 588 -21.53 -16.45 13.35
CA LEU A 588 -20.41 -15.77 14.00
C LEU A 588 -20.42 -14.28 13.66
N VAL A 589 -20.73 -13.45 14.66
CA VAL A 589 -20.70 -11.98 14.54
C VAL A 589 -19.31 -11.47 14.91
N SER A 590 -18.68 -10.69 14.04
CA SER A 590 -17.34 -10.19 14.33
C SER A 590 -17.05 -8.84 13.70
N THR A 591 -15.91 -8.25 14.10
CA THR A 591 -15.24 -7.17 13.36
C THR A 591 -14.42 -7.72 12.21
N THR A 592 -13.64 -6.89 11.52
CA THR A 592 -12.67 -7.27 10.49
C THR A 592 -11.58 -8.26 10.96
N VAL A 593 -11.57 -8.65 12.23
CA VAL A 593 -10.67 -9.69 12.78
C VAL A 593 -10.78 -11.02 12.01
N ILE A 594 -11.92 -11.30 11.35
CA ILE A 594 -12.09 -12.46 10.44
C ILE A 594 -11.21 -12.35 9.17
N GLU A 595 -10.69 -11.18 8.81
CA GLU A 595 -9.70 -11.06 7.73
C GLU A 595 -8.51 -12.01 7.94
N VAL A 596 -8.29 -12.44 9.17
CA VAL A 596 -7.21 -13.34 9.55
C VAL A 596 -7.63 -14.81 9.40
N GLY A 597 -7.70 -15.28 8.21
CA GLY A 597 -7.30 -16.56 7.65
C GLY A 597 -7.95 -17.87 8.09
N VAL A 598 -8.95 -17.96 8.94
CA VAL A 598 -9.51 -19.27 9.29
C VAL A 598 -10.38 -19.83 8.18
N ASP A 599 -10.08 -21.07 7.78
CA ASP A 599 -10.85 -21.81 6.78
C ASP A 599 -11.97 -22.60 7.44
N VAL A 600 -13.24 -22.22 7.17
CA VAL A 600 -14.44 -22.94 7.59
C VAL A 600 -15.24 -23.28 6.33
N PRO A 601 -15.06 -24.49 5.78
CA PRO A 601 -15.69 -24.87 4.51
C PRO A 601 -17.23 -24.82 4.53
N ASN A 602 -17.85 -25.01 5.71
CA ASN A 602 -19.30 -24.97 5.87
C ASN A 602 -19.88 -23.57 5.99
N ALA A 603 -19.04 -22.53 6.20
CA ALA A 603 -19.48 -21.14 6.18
C ALA A 603 -19.66 -20.68 4.73
N THR A 604 -20.89 -20.69 4.26
CA THR A 604 -21.23 -20.35 2.87
C THR A 604 -21.86 -18.98 2.73
N ILE A 605 -22.11 -18.28 3.83
CA ILE A 605 -22.76 -16.97 3.82
C ILE A 605 -21.87 -15.95 4.52
N MET A 606 -21.64 -14.85 3.82
CA MET A 606 -21.01 -13.63 4.33
C MET A 606 -22.04 -12.51 4.36
N MET A 607 -22.35 -11.96 5.51
CA MET A 607 -23.17 -10.77 5.67
C MET A 607 -22.29 -9.63 6.19
N ILE A 608 -22.23 -8.53 5.46
CA ILE A 608 -21.41 -7.37 5.82
C ILE A 608 -22.34 -6.20 6.13
N GLU A 609 -22.42 -5.81 7.39
CA GLU A 609 -23.19 -4.67 7.85
C GLU A 609 -22.47 -3.35 7.51
N ASP A 610 -23.24 -2.32 7.16
CA ASP A 610 -22.73 -1.02 6.74
C ASP A 610 -21.65 -1.13 5.65
N ALA A 611 -21.91 -1.95 4.62
CA ALA A 611 -20.96 -2.26 3.57
C ALA A 611 -20.43 -1.00 2.82
N ASP A 612 -21.20 0.09 2.83
CA ASP A 612 -20.81 1.40 2.30
C ASP A 612 -19.66 2.07 3.07
N GLN A 613 -19.30 1.59 4.26
CA GLN A 613 -18.17 2.08 5.06
C GLN A 613 -16.85 1.36 4.75
N PHE A 614 -16.88 0.23 4.06
CA PHE A 614 -15.70 -0.57 3.76
C PHE A 614 -15.00 -0.16 2.46
N GLY A 615 -13.68 -0.35 2.40
CA GLY A 615 -12.91 -0.28 1.17
C GLY A 615 -13.18 -1.48 0.25
N LEU A 616 -13.00 -1.31 -1.06
CA LEU A 616 -13.27 -2.35 -2.06
C LEU A 616 -12.38 -3.59 -1.83
N ALA A 617 -11.10 -3.39 -1.57
CA ALA A 617 -10.17 -4.48 -1.25
C ALA A 617 -10.57 -5.26 0.02
N GLN A 618 -11.06 -4.56 1.07
CA GLN A 618 -11.56 -5.20 2.30
C GLN A 618 -12.80 -6.05 2.03
N LEU A 619 -13.76 -5.50 1.28
CA LEU A 619 -14.97 -6.25 0.90
C LEU A 619 -14.61 -7.51 0.12
N HIS A 620 -13.65 -7.42 -0.80
CA HIS A 620 -13.18 -8.58 -1.57
C HIS A 620 -12.52 -9.64 -0.67
N GLN A 621 -11.66 -9.24 0.27
CA GLN A 621 -11.03 -10.16 1.23
C GLN A 621 -12.05 -10.85 2.12
N LEU A 622 -13.04 -10.10 2.65
CA LEU A 622 -14.12 -10.65 3.45
C LEU A 622 -14.98 -11.63 2.64
N ARG A 623 -15.35 -11.26 1.41
CA ARG A 623 -16.06 -12.15 0.49
C ARG A 623 -15.30 -13.46 0.25
N GLY A 624 -13.99 -13.40 0.09
CA GLY A 624 -13.12 -14.57 -0.11
C GLY A 624 -13.04 -15.53 1.09
N ARG A 625 -13.64 -15.18 2.25
CA ARG A 625 -13.72 -16.09 3.42
C ARG A 625 -14.79 -17.17 3.26
N VAL A 626 -15.72 -16.98 2.35
CA VAL A 626 -16.71 -18.00 1.94
C VAL A 626 -16.38 -18.54 0.54
N GLY A 627 -17.15 -19.50 0.04
CA GLY A 627 -16.91 -20.09 -1.29
C GLY A 627 -15.75 -21.09 -1.33
N ARG A 628 -15.47 -21.79 -0.24
CA ARG A 628 -14.37 -22.77 -0.12
C ARG A 628 -14.85 -24.23 -0.17
N SER A 629 -16.13 -24.44 -0.41
CA SER A 629 -16.77 -25.74 -0.52
C SER A 629 -17.45 -25.91 -1.88
N GLN A 630 -18.01 -27.08 -2.13
CA GLN A 630 -18.84 -27.37 -3.31
C GLN A 630 -20.23 -26.70 -3.29
N TYR A 631 -20.61 -26.12 -2.15
CA TYR A 631 -21.90 -25.45 -1.98
C TYR A 631 -21.88 -24.04 -2.54
N GLN A 632 -23.04 -23.58 -3.03
CA GLN A 632 -23.19 -22.19 -3.45
C GLN A 632 -22.99 -21.27 -2.26
N SER A 633 -22.17 -20.23 -2.42
CA SER A 633 -21.93 -19.23 -1.39
C SER A 633 -22.48 -17.88 -1.78
N PHE A 634 -22.87 -17.12 -0.76
CA PHE A 634 -23.56 -15.85 -0.88
C PHE A 634 -22.82 -14.77 -0.07
N CYS A 635 -22.77 -13.55 -0.64
CA CYS A 635 -22.26 -12.37 0.05
C CYS A 635 -23.31 -11.28 0.03
N TYR A 636 -23.88 -10.93 1.18
CA TYR A 636 -24.88 -9.89 1.34
C TYR A 636 -24.22 -8.61 1.85
N LEU A 637 -24.27 -7.57 1.02
CA LEU A 637 -23.72 -6.24 1.34
C LEU A 637 -24.86 -5.35 1.86
N MET A 638 -24.99 -5.27 3.19
CA MET A 638 -26.06 -4.54 3.85
C MET A 638 -25.73 -3.04 3.86
N MET A 639 -26.54 -2.22 3.20
CA MET A 639 -26.35 -0.76 3.18
C MET A 639 -26.87 -0.12 4.46
N SER A 640 -26.18 0.93 4.92
CA SER A 640 -26.60 1.74 6.08
C SER A 640 -27.71 2.75 5.71
N THR A 641 -27.84 3.11 4.44
CA THR A 641 -28.76 4.15 3.94
C THR A 641 -29.53 3.69 2.70
N ASN A 642 -30.63 4.39 2.38
CA ASN A 642 -31.41 4.18 1.16
C ASN A 642 -30.82 4.90 -0.07
N ASN A 643 -29.59 5.42 0.01
CA ASN A 643 -28.93 6.07 -1.10
C ASN A 643 -28.62 5.06 -2.23
N LYS A 644 -28.38 5.58 -3.44
CA LYS A 644 -27.89 4.74 -4.54
C LYS A 644 -26.56 4.11 -4.14
N PRO A 645 -26.34 2.81 -4.43
CA PRO A 645 -25.06 2.15 -4.17
C PRO A 645 -23.90 2.91 -4.81
N SER A 646 -22.81 3.03 -4.08
CA SER A 646 -21.56 3.62 -4.60
C SER A 646 -21.01 2.78 -5.75
N GLN A 647 -20.14 3.37 -6.56
CA GLN A 647 -19.45 2.64 -7.63
C GLN A 647 -18.70 1.43 -7.06
N ARG A 648 -18.02 1.56 -5.91
CA ARG A 648 -17.33 0.45 -5.22
C ARG A 648 -18.23 -0.76 -4.96
N LEU A 649 -19.45 -0.53 -4.46
CA LEU A 649 -20.40 -1.63 -4.17
C LEU A 649 -20.89 -2.29 -5.45
N ARG A 650 -21.12 -1.53 -6.53
CA ARG A 650 -21.52 -2.09 -7.83
C ARG A 650 -20.41 -2.95 -8.44
N GLU A 651 -19.16 -2.51 -8.36
CA GLU A 651 -18.04 -3.25 -8.90
C GLU A 651 -17.86 -4.62 -8.20
N ILE A 652 -17.96 -4.68 -6.87
CA ILE A 652 -17.83 -5.95 -6.15
C ILE A 652 -19.05 -6.86 -6.34
N GLU A 653 -20.24 -6.32 -6.62
CA GLU A 653 -21.42 -7.09 -6.98
C GLU A 653 -21.27 -7.74 -8.36
N GLN A 654 -20.68 -7.04 -9.32
CA GLN A 654 -20.57 -7.45 -10.72
C GLN A 654 -19.34 -8.34 -10.99
N SER A 655 -18.25 -8.17 -10.24
CA SER A 655 -16.99 -8.86 -10.49
C SER A 655 -16.56 -9.75 -9.33
N ASN A 656 -16.11 -10.96 -9.67
CA ASN A 656 -15.42 -11.87 -8.75
C ASN A 656 -13.88 -11.81 -8.94
N ASP A 657 -13.39 -11.08 -9.93
CA ASP A 657 -11.95 -10.96 -10.21
C ASP A 657 -11.29 -9.97 -9.25
N GLY A 658 -10.43 -10.49 -8.37
CA GLY A 658 -9.73 -9.68 -7.37
C GLY A 658 -8.71 -8.73 -7.97
N PHE A 659 -8.09 -9.05 -9.11
CA PHE A 659 -7.14 -8.16 -9.79
C PHE A 659 -7.85 -6.94 -10.39
N HIS A 660 -8.97 -7.18 -11.08
CA HIS A 660 -9.84 -6.10 -11.56
C HIS A 660 -10.30 -5.19 -10.42
N LEU A 661 -10.80 -5.77 -9.32
CA LEU A 661 -11.26 -5.01 -8.16
C LEU A 661 -10.14 -4.20 -7.50
N ALA A 662 -8.92 -4.71 -7.48
CA ALA A 662 -7.76 -3.98 -6.96
C ALA A 662 -7.37 -2.79 -7.85
N GLU A 663 -7.46 -2.93 -9.18
CA GLU A 663 -7.24 -1.82 -10.13
C GLU A 663 -8.31 -0.74 -9.99
N VAL A 664 -9.58 -1.13 -9.86
CA VAL A 664 -10.70 -0.21 -9.61
C VAL A 664 -10.53 0.51 -8.27
N ASP A 665 -10.18 -0.21 -7.18
CA ASP A 665 -9.94 0.40 -5.86
C ASP A 665 -8.83 1.45 -5.92
N MET A 666 -7.76 1.15 -6.67
CA MET A 666 -6.66 2.09 -6.88
C MET A 666 -7.10 3.34 -7.65
N SER A 667 -7.93 3.19 -8.66
CA SER A 667 -8.46 4.32 -9.45
C SER A 667 -9.41 5.22 -8.66
N LEU A 668 -10.23 4.63 -7.78
CA LEU A 668 -11.25 5.34 -6.99
C LEU A 668 -10.68 6.09 -5.79
N ARG A 669 -9.60 5.60 -5.17
CA ARG A 669 -8.99 6.22 -3.98
C ARG A 669 -8.12 7.43 -4.30
N GLY A 670 -7.59 7.50 -5.52
CA GLY A 670 -6.58 8.50 -5.88
C GLY A 670 -5.22 8.27 -5.20
N PRO A 671 -4.19 9.04 -5.57
CA PRO A 671 -2.81 8.77 -5.17
C PRO A 671 -2.52 8.92 -3.66
N GLY A 672 -3.30 9.74 -2.93
CA GLY A 672 -3.01 10.10 -1.54
C GLY A 672 -3.45 9.10 -0.46
N GLU A 673 -4.51 8.30 -0.69
CA GLU A 673 -5.08 7.44 0.36
C GLU A 673 -4.53 6.01 0.40
N ILE A 674 -3.95 5.53 -0.69
CA ILE A 674 -3.38 4.18 -0.76
C ILE A 674 -2.16 4.06 0.14
N TYR A 675 -1.40 5.14 0.28
CA TYR A 675 -0.13 5.17 1.02
C TYR A 675 -0.26 5.46 2.51
N GLY A 676 -1.33 6.09 2.97
CA GLY A 676 -1.52 6.42 4.40
C GLY A 676 -1.65 5.21 5.33
N ARG A 677 -1.81 3.99 4.80
CA ARG A 677 -1.91 2.74 5.55
C ARG A 677 -0.85 1.69 5.20
N MET A 678 -0.09 1.87 4.12
CA MET A 678 1.05 1.02 3.82
C MET A 678 2.28 1.53 4.56
N GLN A 679 2.59 0.91 5.68
CA GLN A 679 3.83 0.96 6.46
C GLN A 679 4.52 2.33 6.60
N HIS A 680 4.93 2.65 7.78
CA HIS A 680 5.75 3.79 8.19
C HIS A 680 7.00 3.95 7.30
N GLY A 681 6.90 4.76 6.24
CA GLY A 681 7.90 4.94 5.21
C GLY A 681 7.27 5.28 3.86
N ALA A 682 6.12 5.95 3.86
CA ALA A 682 5.30 6.22 2.68
C ALA A 682 6.09 6.81 1.52
N LEU A 683 5.98 6.16 0.36
CA LEU A 683 6.29 6.74 -0.94
C LEU A 683 5.50 8.05 -1.11
N ASN A 684 6.19 9.16 -1.11
CA ASN A 684 5.58 10.47 -1.12
C ASN A 684 5.39 10.95 -2.58
N LEU A 685 4.51 10.24 -3.34
CA LEU A 685 4.12 10.69 -4.68
C LEU A 685 3.17 11.88 -4.55
N GLN A 686 3.55 13.02 -5.10
CA GLN A 686 2.76 14.25 -5.04
C GLN A 686 1.86 14.40 -6.26
N ILE A 687 2.32 13.97 -7.44
CA ILE A 687 1.66 14.13 -8.74
C ILE A 687 1.39 12.81 -9.41
N ALA A 688 2.36 11.89 -9.39
CA ALA A 688 2.23 10.60 -10.06
C ALA A 688 1.10 9.76 -9.43
N THR A 689 0.38 9.06 -10.29
CA THR A 689 -0.57 8.03 -9.88
C THR A 689 -0.08 6.66 -10.35
N LEU A 690 -0.15 5.66 -9.48
CA LEU A 690 0.18 4.28 -9.86
C LEU A 690 -0.89 3.65 -10.77
N ALA A 691 -2.00 4.33 -11.02
CA ALA A 691 -2.98 3.94 -12.01
C ALA A 691 -2.51 4.20 -13.46
N ASP A 692 -1.53 5.10 -13.66
CA ASP A 692 -1.00 5.40 -14.99
C ASP A 692 0.01 4.34 -15.45
N THR A 693 -0.52 3.23 -15.93
CA THR A 693 0.28 2.09 -16.42
C THR A 693 1.17 2.45 -17.61
N GLN A 694 0.76 3.40 -18.45
CA GLN A 694 1.55 3.85 -19.60
C GLN A 694 2.79 4.64 -19.16
N LEU A 695 2.60 5.57 -18.24
CA LEU A 695 3.70 6.38 -17.70
C LEU A 695 4.71 5.50 -16.92
N ILE A 696 4.20 4.53 -16.15
CA ILE A 696 5.03 3.54 -15.46
C ILE A 696 5.87 2.72 -16.45
N ALA A 697 5.26 2.22 -17.53
CA ALA A 697 5.98 1.45 -18.55
C ALA A 697 7.06 2.28 -19.26
N ARG A 698 6.80 3.58 -19.50
CA ARG A 698 7.79 4.53 -20.01
C ARG A 698 8.95 4.73 -19.04
N ALA A 699 8.65 4.97 -17.76
CA ALA A 699 9.65 5.12 -16.70
C ALA A 699 10.54 3.86 -16.56
N GLN A 700 9.95 2.66 -16.66
CA GLN A 700 10.70 1.39 -16.63
C GLN A 700 11.67 1.26 -17.80
N LYS A 701 11.22 1.56 -19.02
CA LYS A 701 12.08 1.52 -20.20
C LYS A 701 13.23 2.54 -20.08
N ALA A 702 12.94 3.73 -19.56
CA ALA A 702 13.95 4.77 -19.38
C ALA A 702 14.96 4.38 -18.29
N ALA A 703 14.52 3.85 -17.14
CA ALA A 703 15.38 3.37 -16.07
C ALA A 703 16.28 2.22 -16.54
N LYS A 704 15.71 1.25 -17.28
CA LYS A 704 16.50 0.18 -17.87
C LYS A 704 17.56 0.70 -18.85
N ARG A 705 17.22 1.60 -19.77
CA ARG A 705 18.18 2.22 -20.68
C ARG A 705 19.29 2.96 -19.94
N PHE A 706 18.95 3.68 -18.86
CA PHE A 706 19.95 4.37 -18.03
C PHE A 706 20.93 3.38 -17.40
N ILE A 707 20.43 2.26 -16.85
CA ILE A 707 21.26 1.20 -16.29
C ILE A 707 22.13 0.54 -17.36
N ASP A 708 21.52 0.16 -18.50
CA ASP A 708 22.21 -0.52 -19.60
C ASP A 708 23.29 0.37 -20.25
N SER A 709 23.15 1.71 -20.16
CA SER A 709 24.16 2.65 -20.65
C SER A 709 25.45 2.64 -19.81
N GLY A 710 25.44 2.08 -18.59
CA GLY A 710 26.57 2.12 -17.68
C GLY A 710 26.87 3.51 -17.10
N GLU A 711 25.97 4.49 -17.29
CA GLU A 711 26.14 5.83 -16.79
C GLU A 711 26.04 5.86 -15.26
N SER A 712 27.06 6.47 -14.61
CA SER A 712 27.10 6.52 -13.15
C SER A 712 26.06 7.48 -12.58
N LEU A 713 25.29 7.00 -11.58
CA LEU A 713 24.33 7.82 -10.84
C LEU A 713 24.98 8.99 -10.09
N SER A 714 26.26 8.84 -9.70
CA SER A 714 27.05 9.89 -9.01
C SER A 714 27.25 11.18 -9.84
N LYS A 715 27.05 11.12 -11.17
CA LYS A 715 27.03 12.31 -12.02
C LYS A 715 25.82 13.22 -11.76
N TYR A 716 24.79 12.70 -11.09
CA TYR A 716 23.50 13.35 -10.83
C TYR A 716 23.17 13.36 -9.34
N PRO A 717 23.84 14.22 -8.52
CA PRO A 717 23.73 14.16 -7.05
C PRO A 717 22.29 14.29 -6.52
N ALA A 718 21.47 15.13 -7.16
CA ALA A 718 20.07 15.30 -6.78
C ALA A 718 19.22 14.04 -7.04
N LEU A 719 19.44 13.38 -8.19
CA LEU A 719 18.82 12.10 -8.51
C LEU A 719 19.33 11.00 -7.57
N GLU A 720 20.64 10.95 -7.34
CA GLU A 720 21.26 9.96 -6.45
C GLU A 720 20.66 10.01 -5.03
N ALA A 721 20.54 11.21 -4.46
CA ALA A 721 19.97 11.38 -3.12
C ALA A 721 18.52 10.85 -3.03
N ARG A 722 17.68 11.12 -4.04
CA ARG A 722 16.29 10.65 -4.09
C ARG A 722 16.21 9.17 -4.36
N VAL A 723 17.01 8.64 -5.28
CA VAL A 723 17.08 7.21 -5.57
C VAL A 723 17.53 6.44 -4.33
N ARG A 724 18.55 6.89 -3.61
CA ARG A 724 18.99 6.27 -2.34
C ARG A 724 17.90 6.31 -1.26
N HIS A 725 17.15 7.41 -1.17
CA HIS A 725 15.99 7.47 -0.27
C HIS A 725 14.94 6.43 -0.68
N ASN A 726 14.58 6.38 -1.95
CA ASN A 726 13.60 5.43 -2.48
C ASN A 726 14.09 3.98 -2.36
N GLN A 727 15.38 3.70 -2.50
CA GLN A 727 15.95 2.36 -2.27
C GLN A 727 15.65 1.86 -0.86
N ARG A 728 15.80 2.69 0.18
CA ARG A 728 15.47 2.34 1.57
C ARG A 728 13.98 2.03 1.77
N VAL A 729 13.12 2.72 1.03
CA VAL A 729 11.66 2.54 1.11
C VAL A 729 11.20 1.32 0.31
N THR A 730 11.83 1.03 -0.83
CA THR A 730 11.48 -0.08 -1.72
C THR A 730 12.22 -1.37 -1.38
N THR A 731 13.25 -1.34 -0.52
CA THR A 731 13.96 -2.55 -0.11
C THR A 731 13.04 -3.45 0.70
N LEU A 732 12.79 -4.64 0.19
CA LEU A 732 12.02 -5.70 0.86
C LEU A 732 12.93 -6.70 1.60
N ASN A 733 14.23 -6.58 1.40
CA ASN A 733 15.28 -7.39 2.05
C ASN A 733 15.99 -6.66 3.16
#